data_eaf89cc4c8574dbbae8761ca0e8850b1
#
_entry.id   eaf89cc4c8574dbbae8761ca0e8850b1
#
_cell.length_a   1.000
_cell.length_b   1.000
_cell.length_c   1.000
_cell.angle_alpha   90.00
_cell.angle_beta   90.00
_cell.angle_gamma   90.00
#
_symmetry.space_group_name_H-M   'P 1'
#
loop_
_entity.id
_entity.type
_entity.pdbx_description
1 polymer ?
#
loop_
_entity_poly.entity_id
_entity_poly.type
_entity_poly.pdbx_seq_one_letter_code
_entity_poly.pdbx_strand_id
1 'polypeptide(L)'
;MIIVSVPLKDIILDLLKNIDLSTLPEEEAISLLKSSYGFLASSIEIYIQDGIATIRLKEPKKEEVDKALKTYKKGVNAARQGEYQKAIKYFLKVLSTIPNHVDARRNLAMAYLESGNSDKAQKHLKECIQLDTKNVWSYLLLGNIYAKYNHNLDVAEFYFQKGLSIQPDDNILLNNYAALKMEKKQFEEAQNLFEKALALDPSYPNTYYGLSLLYQSTGNNEQAIELLNRLFDQPKSEDIRSSQVYQQAWDLFLEINKDIAEKSCDKLIAYISDYKKEAEERTGFPIQILEDNSLEYVSAIVQMAWKHKRKEHLVKYRKKSPAVTPHLIAHEIEHILLEDADRKKGRNRYFITTAKTREHAIRSISDHVHKLQKQGYAEDKITQVTLQITSGLCNQLFNCPLDMVVEYSIFQKYDKLRPSQIVSLDQLHKEALYVLTSSKIKKLTPPLIYRANITLNCASALFLDYLLNNKSNYAAPYKKSKVFQAGMKLFNIWKDKIDSFIPGDEYEMVDEYARLLKLQGWYDWQLDITEPSPAESSPNGATDPELLKEKEPAAFYYCLDALQRFDNKSREEIFSIVSEIGTLGTKGIDYTDPDKTHLLKSIPQKKFTGLHLLCLMYTGFKIIEPDLDTGLDFADAYKMALDLHKSNVH
;
A
#
# COMPACT_ATOMS: atom_id res chain seq x y z
N MET A 1 43.82 36.17 -7.89
CA MET A 1 43.14 35.21 -8.85
C MET A 1 42.04 35.97 -9.58
N ILE A 2 42.01 35.89 -10.92
CA ILE A 2 40.88 36.37 -11.71
C ILE A 2 39.71 35.41 -11.54
N ILE A 3 38.52 35.90 -11.16
CA ILE A 3 37.34 35.10 -10.95
C ILE A 3 36.43 35.18 -12.18
N VAL A 4 36.25 36.39 -12.72
CA VAL A 4 35.43 36.67 -13.85
C VAL A 4 36.18 37.61 -14.76
N SER A 5 36.18 37.33 -16.06
CA SER A 5 36.72 38.27 -17.07
C SER A 5 35.83 38.06 -18.33
N VAL A 6 34.83 38.92 -18.48
CA VAL A 6 33.81 38.78 -19.53
C VAL A 6 33.40 40.15 -20.03
N PRO A 7 32.96 40.26 -21.30
CA PRO A 7 32.39 41.50 -21.82
C PRO A 7 31.21 41.99 -20.94
N LEU A 8 31.11 43.31 -20.72
CA LEU A 8 30.04 43.89 -19.90
C LEU A 8 28.65 43.47 -20.33
N LYS A 9 28.41 43.35 -21.62
CA LYS A 9 27.13 42.87 -22.21
C LYS A 9 26.76 41.43 -21.84
N ASP A 10 27.77 40.62 -21.45
CA ASP A 10 27.58 39.20 -21.15
C ASP A 10 27.49 38.95 -19.62
N ILE A 11 27.62 40.00 -18.81
CA ILE A 11 27.53 39.90 -17.35
C ILE A 11 26.06 39.86 -16.93
N ILE A 12 25.69 38.80 -16.25
CA ILE A 12 24.35 38.62 -15.74
C ILE A 12 24.32 39.02 -14.25
N LEU A 13 23.81 40.22 -13.95
CA LEU A 13 23.57 40.66 -12.58
C LEU A 13 22.27 40.11 -12.01
N ASP A 14 21.22 40.11 -12.80
CA ASP A 14 19.94 39.51 -12.52
C ASP A 14 19.35 38.99 -13.83
N LEU A 15 19.24 37.68 -13.96
CA LEU A 15 18.71 37.02 -15.15
C LEU A 15 17.29 37.46 -15.53
N LEU A 16 16.54 37.98 -14.57
CA LEU A 16 15.16 38.42 -14.77
C LEU A 16 15.02 39.89 -15.17
N LYS A 17 16.07 40.70 -14.95
CA LYS A 17 16.01 42.17 -15.17
C LYS A 17 16.75 42.68 -16.40
N ASN A 18 17.49 41.82 -17.07
CA ASN A 18 18.20 42.10 -18.33
C ASN A 18 18.90 43.46 -18.36
N ILE A 19 19.73 43.78 -17.34
CA ILE A 19 20.46 45.03 -17.25
C ILE A 19 21.73 44.90 -18.11
N ASP A 20 21.80 45.69 -19.19
CA ASP A 20 23.00 45.76 -20.01
C ASP A 20 23.98 46.79 -19.43
N LEU A 21 25.02 46.27 -18.76
CA LEU A 21 26.05 47.11 -18.15
C LEU A 21 26.90 47.88 -19.14
N SER A 22 26.92 47.51 -20.43
CA SER A 22 27.67 48.22 -21.48
C SER A 22 27.09 49.56 -21.85
N THR A 23 25.83 49.80 -21.46
CA THR A 23 25.13 51.05 -21.69
C THR A 23 25.28 52.09 -20.56
N LEU A 24 25.91 51.68 -19.43
CA LEU A 24 26.04 52.51 -18.25
C LEU A 24 27.40 53.19 -18.17
N PRO A 25 27.53 54.34 -17.45
CA PRO A 25 28.81 54.92 -17.09
C PRO A 25 29.69 53.93 -16.32
N GLU A 26 31.00 53.93 -16.56
CA GLU A 26 31.93 52.98 -15.96
C GLU A 26 31.85 52.91 -14.42
N GLU A 27 31.73 54.06 -13.77
CA GLU A 27 31.64 54.16 -12.29
C GLU A 27 30.33 53.50 -11.79
N GLU A 28 29.23 53.67 -12.50
CA GLU A 28 27.94 53.07 -12.18
C GLU A 28 27.96 51.55 -12.39
N ALA A 29 28.55 51.11 -13.50
CA ALA A 29 28.75 49.71 -13.81
C ALA A 29 29.62 49.03 -12.73
N ILE A 30 30.74 49.65 -12.31
CA ILE A 30 31.60 49.14 -11.23
C ILE A 30 30.85 49.12 -9.89
N SER A 31 30.03 50.11 -9.57
CA SER A 31 29.24 50.16 -8.35
C SER A 31 28.22 49.02 -8.30
N LEU A 32 27.50 48.75 -9.40
CA LEU A 32 26.56 47.65 -9.54
C LEU A 32 27.26 46.28 -9.44
N LEU A 33 28.43 46.15 -10.08
CA LEU A 33 29.24 44.94 -9.99
C LEU A 33 29.72 44.68 -8.54
N LYS A 34 30.22 45.71 -7.83
CA LYS A 34 30.62 45.59 -6.39
C LYS A 34 29.44 45.15 -5.51
N SER A 35 28.28 45.73 -5.75
CA SER A 35 27.06 45.34 -5.04
C SER A 35 26.67 43.87 -5.30
N SER A 36 26.65 43.50 -6.57
CA SER A 36 26.22 42.16 -7.03
C SER A 36 27.18 41.05 -6.59
N TYR A 37 28.49 41.32 -6.64
CA TYR A 37 29.54 40.34 -6.20
C TYR A 37 29.98 40.52 -4.75
N GLY A 38 29.23 41.28 -3.96
CA GLY A 38 29.53 41.50 -2.52
C GLY A 38 29.63 40.22 -1.69
N PHE A 39 29.02 39.11 -2.16
CA PHE A 39 29.13 37.78 -1.53
C PHE A 39 30.53 37.16 -1.61
N LEU A 40 31.45 37.72 -2.40
CA LEU A 40 32.86 37.31 -2.49
C LEU A 40 33.77 37.92 -1.43
N ALA A 41 33.23 38.70 -0.51
CA ALA A 41 33.91 39.42 0.57
C ALA A 41 34.44 40.81 0.18
N SER A 42 34.89 41.57 1.16
CA SER A 42 35.27 42.99 1.03
C SER A 42 36.58 43.28 0.26
N SER A 43 37.26 42.21 -0.20
CA SER A 43 38.59 42.33 -0.84
C SER A 43 38.56 42.03 -2.36
N ILE A 44 37.41 42.29 -3.04
CA ILE A 44 37.33 42.19 -4.48
C ILE A 44 37.84 43.47 -5.12
N GLU A 45 38.66 43.33 -6.16
CA GLU A 45 39.05 44.39 -7.08
C GLU A 45 38.27 44.19 -8.37
N ILE A 46 37.61 45.28 -8.81
CA ILE A 46 36.84 45.28 -10.09
C ILE A 46 37.40 46.41 -10.91
N TYR A 47 37.75 46.11 -12.15
CA TYR A 47 38.13 47.09 -13.15
C TYR A 47 37.54 46.71 -14.51
N ILE A 48 37.30 47.72 -15.31
CA ILE A 48 36.79 47.61 -16.68
C ILE A 48 37.86 48.08 -17.61
N GLN A 49 38.18 47.31 -18.63
CA GLN A 49 39.12 47.69 -19.67
C GLN A 49 38.57 47.18 -21.02
N ASP A 50 38.50 48.02 -22.04
CA ASP A 50 38.05 47.71 -23.40
C ASP A 50 36.67 46.99 -23.43
N GLY A 51 35.77 47.42 -22.53
CA GLY A 51 34.40 46.83 -22.42
C GLY A 51 34.38 45.46 -21.78
N ILE A 52 35.50 45.01 -21.18
CA ILE A 52 35.62 43.78 -20.43
C ILE A 52 35.73 44.09 -18.94
N ALA A 53 34.80 43.58 -18.13
CA ALA A 53 34.90 43.64 -16.69
C ALA A 53 35.73 42.48 -16.17
N THR A 54 36.70 42.83 -15.32
CA THR A 54 37.55 41.83 -14.63
C THR A 54 37.35 41.95 -13.12
N ILE A 55 36.97 40.85 -12.52
CA ILE A 55 36.81 40.73 -11.05
C ILE A 55 37.94 39.86 -10.53
N ARG A 56 38.71 40.41 -9.60
CA ARG A 56 39.84 39.76 -8.93
C ARG A 56 39.56 39.58 -7.44
N LEU A 57 40.00 38.43 -6.92
CA LEU A 57 39.97 38.12 -5.50
C LEU A 57 41.41 37.82 -5.02
N LYS A 58 41.76 38.22 -3.79
CA LYS A 58 43.02 37.86 -3.14
C LYS A 58 43.08 36.32 -3.00
N GLU A 59 44.18 35.73 -3.41
CA GLU A 59 44.38 34.30 -3.30
C GLU A 59 44.62 33.86 -1.85
N PRO A 60 43.88 32.85 -1.36
CA PRO A 60 44.17 32.27 -0.05
C PRO A 60 45.47 31.44 -0.11
N LYS A 61 46.09 31.25 1.06
CA LYS A 61 47.30 30.41 1.15
C LYS A 61 46.95 28.95 0.80
N LYS A 62 47.93 28.25 0.18
CA LYS A 62 47.74 26.84 -0.21
C LYS A 62 47.27 25.93 0.93
N GLU A 63 47.84 26.09 2.13
CA GLU A 63 47.46 25.32 3.31
C GLU A 63 46.00 25.57 3.73
N GLU A 64 45.51 26.80 3.58
CA GLU A 64 44.11 27.17 3.88
C GLU A 64 43.16 26.54 2.88
N VAL A 65 43.56 26.52 1.60
CA VAL A 65 42.81 25.86 0.50
C VAL A 65 42.70 24.36 0.77
N ASP A 66 43.80 23.68 1.11
CA ASP A 66 43.81 22.24 1.39
C ASP A 66 42.92 21.90 2.60
N LYS A 67 42.93 22.74 3.62
CA LYS A 67 42.04 22.58 4.79
C LYS A 67 40.58 22.81 4.46
N ALA A 68 40.27 23.78 3.60
CA ALA A 68 38.95 24.07 3.11
C ALA A 68 38.39 22.90 2.26
N LEU A 69 39.21 22.32 1.38
CA LEU A 69 38.81 21.15 0.55
C LEU A 69 38.54 19.89 1.40
N LYS A 70 39.31 19.67 2.48
CA LYS A 70 38.99 18.62 3.45
C LYS A 70 37.67 18.89 4.15
N THR A 71 37.37 20.16 4.48
CA THR A 71 36.08 20.56 5.05
C THR A 71 34.92 20.37 4.08
N TYR A 72 35.13 20.67 2.78
CA TYR A 72 34.16 20.42 1.74
C TYR A 72 33.72 18.93 1.70
N LYS A 73 34.70 18.00 1.70
CA LYS A 73 34.40 16.56 1.74
C LYS A 73 33.56 16.17 2.96
N LYS A 74 33.85 16.79 4.15
CA LYS A 74 33.00 16.57 5.34
C LYS A 74 31.57 17.09 5.16
N GLY A 75 31.41 18.23 4.50
CA GLY A 75 30.10 18.80 4.15
C GLY A 75 29.29 17.89 3.23
N VAL A 76 29.93 17.36 2.19
CA VAL A 76 29.29 16.41 1.26
C VAL A 76 28.84 15.13 2.00
N ASN A 77 29.69 14.57 2.86
CA ASN A 77 29.34 13.39 3.64
C ASN A 77 28.17 13.66 4.60
N ALA A 78 28.15 14.79 5.29
CA ALA A 78 27.05 15.18 6.17
C ALA A 78 25.74 15.33 5.39
N ALA A 79 25.80 15.96 4.19
CA ALA A 79 24.62 16.08 3.33
C ALA A 79 24.08 14.71 2.86
N ARG A 80 24.96 13.77 2.50
CA ARG A 80 24.57 12.39 2.15
C ARG A 80 23.90 11.63 3.28
N GLN A 81 24.25 11.97 4.54
CA GLN A 81 23.66 11.37 5.73
C GLN A 81 22.37 12.08 6.21
N GLY A 82 21.90 13.10 5.47
CA GLY A 82 20.73 13.89 5.84
C GLY A 82 21.01 14.92 6.95
N GLU A 83 22.27 15.09 7.40
CA GLU A 83 22.68 16.05 8.44
C GLU A 83 22.82 17.48 7.87
N TYR A 84 21.74 18.01 7.27
CA TYR A 84 21.78 19.23 6.48
C TYR A 84 22.29 20.45 7.24
N GLN A 85 21.91 20.62 8.51
CA GLN A 85 22.39 21.74 9.35
C GLN A 85 23.92 21.69 9.58
N LYS A 86 24.47 20.49 9.65
CA LYS A 86 25.92 20.28 9.79
C LYS A 86 26.64 20.51 8.45
N ALA A 87 26.03 20.06 7.36
CA ALA A 87 26.50 20.31 5.99
C ALA A 87 26.58 21.80 5.70
N ILE A 88 25.55 22.60 6.06
CA ILE A 88 25.49 24.05 5.92
C ILE A 88 26.70 24.70 6.63
N LYS A 89 26.97 24.32 7.87
CA LYS A 89 28.11 24.87 8.62
C LYS A 89 29.45 24.58 7.94
N TYR A 90 29.63 23.39 7.39
CA TYR A 90 30.83 23.02 6.66
C TYR A 90 30.97 23.80 5.35
N PHE A 91 29.92 23.91 4.54
CA PHE A 91 29.98 24.66 3.29
C PHE A 91 30.20 26.16 3.52
N LEU A 92 29.54 26.77 4.50
CA LEU A 92 29.82 28.17 4.88
C LEU A 92 31.29 28.37 5.27
N LYS A 93 31.89 27.43 6.01
CA LYS A 93 33.32 27.48 6.37
C LYS A 93 34.21 27.31 5.14
N VAL A 94 33.84 26.55 4.15
CA VAL A 94 34.57 26.48 2.87
C VAL A 94 34.51 27.83 2.16
N LEU A 95 33.33 28.42 2.06
CA LEU A 95 33.11 29.69 1.35
C LEU A 95 33.72 30.88 2.06
N SER A 96 33.98 30.83 3.37
CA SER A 96 34.76 31.88 4.08
C SER A 96 36.23 31.86 3.70
N THR A 97 36.77 30.74 3.19
CA THR A 97 38.17 30.61 2.75
C THR A 97 38.28 30.68 1.23
N ILE A 98 37.36 30.09 0.50
CA ILE A 98 37.31 30.04 -0.96
C ILE A 98 35.93 30.55 -1.42
N PRO A 99 35.71 31.88 -1.42
CA PRO A 99 34.40 32.46 -1.70
C PRO A 99 33.83 32.15 -3.09
N ASN A 100 34.70 31.84 -4.05
CA ASN A 100 34.35 31.48 -5.43
C ASN A 100 34.22 29.94 -5.68
N HIS A 101 34.13 29.14 -4.63
CA HIS A 101 33.96 27.69 -4.79
C HIS A 101 32.52 27.37 -5.21
N VAL A 102 32.25 27.27 -6.51
CA VAL A 102 30.91 27.09 -7.08
C VAL A 102 30.23 25.82 -6.54
N ASP A 103 30.93 24.67 -6.50
CA ASP A 103 30.35 23.42 -5.99
C ASP A 103 29.96 23.48 -4.52
N ALA A 104 30.78 24.14 -3.67
CA ALA A 104 30.44 24.31 -2.27
C ALA A 104 29.19 25.19 -2.10
N ARG A 105 29.06 26.23 -2.92
CA ARG A 105 27.93 27.15 -2.94
C ARG A 105 26.66 26.46 -3.42
N ARG A 106 26.76 25.67 -4.49
CA ARG A 106 25.66 24.85 -4.99
C ARG A 106 25.19 23.82 -3.95
N ASN A 107 26.12 23.11 -3.33
CA ASN A 107 25.78 22.13 -2.28
C ASN A 107 25.22 22.79 -1.02
N LEU A 108 25.67 24.02 -0.69
CA LEU A 108 25.05 24.82 0.35
C LEU A 108 23.61 25.17 0.02
N ALA A 109 23.34 25.55 -1.22
CA ALA A 109 21.98 25.84 -1.68
C ALA A 109 21.09 24.60 -1.56
N MET A 110 21.57 23.43 -2.00
CA MET A 110 20.85 22.18 -1.82
C MET A 110 20.57 21.84 -0.35
N ALA A 111 21.56 22.04 0.52
CA ALA A 111 21.38 21.81 1.96
C ALA A 111 20.38 22.80 2.61
N TYR A 112 20.33 24.05 2.13
CA TYR A 112 19.27 24.98 2.53
C TYR A 112 17.90 24.55 2.05
N LEU A 113 17.79 24.07 0.79
CA LEU A 113 16.52 23.59 0.23
C LEU A 113 15.98 22.42 1.01
N GLU A 114 16.81 21.41 1.30
CA GLU A 114 16.45 20.22 2.09
C GLU A 114 16.11 20.56 3.56
N SER A 115 16.60 21.69 4.07
CA SER A 115 16.24 22.21 5.40
C SER A 115 15.07 23.21 5.37
N GLY A 116 14.35 23.34 4.24
CA GLY A 116 13.14 24.15 4.10
C GLY A 116 13.38 25.64 3.86
N ASN A 117 14.61 26.06 3.52
CA ASN A 117 14.92 27.47 3.29
C ASN A 117 15.19 27.77 1.81
N SER A 118 14.10 27.86 1.04
CA SER A 118 14.14 28.10 -0.42
C SER A 118 14.76 29.45 -0.80
N ASP A 119 14.55 30.51 -0.01
CA ASP A 119 15.08 31.85 -0.32
C ASP A 119 16.59 31.88 -0.26
N LYS A 120 17.20 31.27 0.77
CA LYS A 120 18.66 31.16 0.85
C LYS A 120 19.22 30.28 -0.25
N ALA A 121 18.52 29.21 -0.61
CA ALA A 121 18.90 28.36 -1.71
C ALA A 121 18.92 29.12 -3.04
N GLN A 122 17.85 29.87 -3.35
CA GLN A 122 17.77 30.72 -4.54
C GLN A 122 18.92 31.74 -4.61
N LYS A 123 19.20 32.43 -3.48
CA LYS A 123 20.30 33.40 -3.40
C LYS A 123 21.62 32.73 -3.81
N HIS A 124 21.99 31.62 -3.19
CA HIS A 124 23.24 30.94 -3.48
C HIS A 124 23.33 30.35 -4.88
N LEU A 125 22.21 29.89 -5.47
CA LEU A 125 22.19 29.42 -6.85
C LEU A 125 22.38 30.55 -7.86
N LYS A 126 21.78 31.73 -7.63
CA LYS A 126 22.02 32.93 -8.45
C LYS A 126 23.49 33.35 -8.38
N GLU A 127 24.09 33.33 -7.19
CA GLU A 127 25.52 33.57 -6.99
C GLU A 127 26.40 32.51 -7.74
N CYS A 128 25.96 31.25 -7.83
CA CYS A 128 26.64 30.23 -8.65
C CYS A 128 26.64 30.60 -10.15
N ILE A 129 25.52 31.06 -10.69
CA ILE A 129 25.42 31.47 -12.09
C ILE A 129 26.28 32.70 -12.37
N GLN A 130 26.35 33.64 -11.44
CA GLN A 130 27.24 34.81 -11.58
C GLN A 130 28.72 34.43 -11.65
N LEU A 131 29.11 33.35 -10.95
CA LEU A 131 30.49 32.84 -10.98
C LEU A 131 30.77 31.94 -12.18
N ASP A 132 29.77 31.20 -12.63
CA ASP A 132 29.85 30.28 -13.76
C ASP A 132 28.52 30.25 -14.51
N THR A 133 28.44 31.05 -15.57
CA THR A 133 27.26 31.18 -16.43
C THR A 133 26.89 29.88 -17.16
N LYS A 134 27.82 28.88 -17.20
CA LYS A 134 27.58 27.59 -17.82
C LYS A 134 27.18 26.50 -16.83
N ASN A 135 26.91 26.88 -15.58
CA ASN A 135 26.52 25.93 -14.52
C ASN A 135 25.07 25.44 -14.68
N VAL A 136 24.84 24.45 -15.52
CA VAL A 136 23.53 23.89 -15.86
C VAL A 136 22.75 23.45 -14.61
N TRP A 137 23.44 22.88 -13.62
CA TRP A 137 22.80 22.46 -12.36
C TRP A 137 22.15 23.60 -11.58
N SER A 138 22.75 24.80 -11.61
CA SER A 138 22.16 25.97 -10.94
C SER A 138 20.87 26.43 -11.64
N TYR A 139 20.83 26.36 -12.97
CA TYR A 139 19.63 26.64 -13.71
C TYR A 139 18.51 25.62 -13.45
N LEU A 140 18.86 24.33 -13.44
CA LEU A 140 17.94 23.24 -13.09
C LEU A 140 17.32 23.45 -11.72
N LEU A 141 18.15 23.69 -10.70
CA LEU A 141 17.68 23.85 -9.32
C LEU A 141 16.85 25.11 -9.13
N LEU A 142 17.20 26.23 -9.80
CA LEU A 142 16.35 27.43 -9.78
C LEU A 142 15.01 27.19 -10.44
N GLY A 143 14.99 26.52 -11.60
CA GLY A 143 13.75 26.14 -12.26
C GLY A 143 12.84 25.34 -11.31
N ASN A 144 13.40 24.32 -10.66
CA ASN A 144 12.66 23.49 -9.71
C ASN A 144 12.16 24.29 -8.49
N ILE A 145 12.95 25.23 -7.98
CA ILE A 145 12.54 26.08 -6.84
C ILE A 145 11.38 26.98 -7.26
N TYR A 146 11.48 27.63 -8.41
CA TYR A 146 10.43 28.52 -8.88
C TYR A 146 9.13 27.78 -9.20
N ALA A 147 9.21 26.57 -9.76
CA ALA A 147 8.04 25.75 -9.98
C ALA A 147 7.41 25.31 -8.64
N LYS A 148 8.18 24.67 -7.79
CA LYS A 148 7.65 23.95 -6.61
C LYS A 148 7.33 24.85 -5.41
N TYR A 149 8.16 25.86 -5.15
CA TYR A 149 8.05 26.65 -3.91
C TYR A 149 7.49 28.05 -4.15
N ASN A 150 7.78 28.66 -5.29
CA ASN A 150 7.29 30.00 -5.65
C ASN A 150 6.03 29.97 -6.52
N HIS A 151 5.65 28.79 -7.04
CA HIS A 151 4.53 28.60 -7.98
C HIS A 151 4.56 29.58 -9.18
N ASN A 152 5.76 29.93 -9.62
CA ASN A 152 5.98 30.79 -10.76
C ASN A 152 6.53 29.98 -11.94
N LEU A 153 5.61 29.41 -12.72
CA LEU A 153 5.93 28.49 -13.80
C LEU A 153 6.66 29.19 -14.97
N ASP A 154 6.42 30.47 -15.19
CA ASP A 154 7.07 31.20 -16.27
C ASP A 154 8.54 31.50 -16.01
N VAL A 155 8.85 31.85 -14.75
CA VAL A 155 10.23 32.01 -14.31
C VAL A 155 10.95 30.66 -14.28
N ALA A 156 10.28 29.59 -13.87
CA ALA A 156 10.84 28.24 -13.90
C ALA A 156 11.17 27.84 -15.35
N GLU A 157 10.26 28.09 -16.29
CA GLU A 157 10.48 27.84 -17.72
C GLU A 157 11.68 28.55 -18.25
N PHE A 158 11.83 29.86 -17.94
CA PHE A 158 12.98 30.64 -18.32
C PHE A 158 14.30 29.99 -17.87
N TYR A 159 14.38 29.50 -16.62
CA TYR A 159 15.58 28.86 -16.12
C TYR A 159 15.86 27.53 -16.82
N PHE A 160 14.84 26.70 -17.07
CA PHE A 160 15.03 25.46 -17.82
C PHE A 160 15.48 25.69 -19.25
N GLN A 161 14.90 26.65 -19.95
CA GLN A 161 15.32 27.02 -21.29
C GLN A 161 16.77 27.54 -21.35
N LYS A 162 17.18 28.35 -20.37
CA LYS A 162 18.58 28.78 -20.25
C LYS A 162 19.52 27.60 -20.02
N GLY A 163 19.18 26.66 -19.15
CA GLY A 163 19.95 25.46 -18.96
C GLY A 163 20.09 24.63 -20.23
N LEU A 164 18.97 24.41 -20.96
CA LEU A 164 18.97 23.69 -22.24
C LEU A 164 19.70 24.42 -23.36
N SER A 165 19.77 25.76 -23.34
CA SER A 165 20.58 26.50 -24.31
C SER A 165 22.10 26.25 -24.14
N ILE A 166 22.51 25.83 -22.92
CA ILE A 166 23.90 25.51 -22.61
C ILE A 166 24.17 24.02 -22.87
N GLN A 167 23.26 23.15 -22.44
CA GLN A 167 23.35 21.70 -22.59
C GLN A 167 22.02 21.14 -23.13
N PRO A 168 21.82 21.10 -24.47
CA PRO A 168 20.55 20.72 -25.09
C PRO A 168 20.14 19.25 -24.85
N ASP A 169 21.10 18.40 -24.51
CA ASP A 169 20.92 16.96 -24.36
C ASP A 169 21.10 16.48 -22.90
N ASP A 170 20.82 17.37 -21.92
CA ASP A 170 20.78 16.98 -20.53
C ASP A 170 19.42 16.32 -20.21
N ASN A 171 19.42 15.00 -20.00
CA ASN A 171 18.22 14.21 -19.76
C ASN A 171 17.47 14.63 -18.48
N ILE A 172 18.21 15.04 -17.43
CA ILE A 172 17.60 15.45 -16.15
C ILE A 172 16.86 16.79 -16.33
N LEU A 173 17.50 17.71 -17.04
CA LEU A 173 16.90 19.03 -17.33
C LEU A 173 15.68 18.90 -18.24
N LEU A 174 15.76 18.05 -19.29
CA LEU A 174 14.64 17.75 -20.16
C LEU A 174 13.46 17.15 -19.37
N ASN A 175 13.72 16.23 -18.46
CA ASN A 175 12.70 15.65 -17.60
C ASN A 175 11.99 16.69 -16.71
N ASN A 176 12.75 17.57 -16.06
CA ASN A 176 12.17 18.60 -15.20
C ASN A 176 11.40 19.62 -16.01
N TYR A 177 11.88 19.97 -17.21
CA TYR A 177 11.17 20.87 -18.10
C TYR A 177 9.89 20.24 -18.65
N ALA A 178 9.92 18.95 -19.01
CA ALA A 178 8.73 18.20 -19.40
C ALA A 178 7.67 18.18 -18.28
N ALA A 179 8.08 17.95 -17.02
CA ALA A 179 7.19 18.00 -15.88
C ALA A 179 6.54 19.39 -15.71
N LEU A 180 7.31 20.48 -15.92
CA LEU A 180 6.78 21.84 -15.93
C LEU A 180 5.75 22.05 -17.04
N LYS A 181 6.04 21.58 -18.26
CA LYS A 181 5.12 21.65 -19.39
C LYS A 181 3.82 20.91 -19.13
N MET A 182 3.92 19.76 -18.48
CA MET A 182 2.76 18.98 -18.04
C MET A 182 1.92 19.77 -17.01
N GLU A 183 2.54 20.45 -16.04
CA GLU A 183 1.85 21.30 -15.06
C GLU A 183 1.16 22.51 -15.75
N LYS A 184 1.79 23.06 -16.80
CA LYS A 184 1.18 24.09 -17.68
C LYS A 184 0.12 23.55 -18.64
N LYS A 185 -0.19 22.23 -18.60
CA LYS A 185 -1.12 21.50 -19.49
C LYS A 185 -0.71 21.57 -20.98
N GLN A 186 0.57 21.77 -21.26
CA GLN A 186 1.16 21.73 -22.60
C GLN A 186 1.63 20.30 -22.90
N PHE A 187 0.68 19.36 -23.01
CA PHE A 187 0.94 17.93 -23.02
C PHE A 187 1.77 17.43 -24.20
N GLU A 188 1.57 18.00 -25.39
CA GLU A 188 2.35 17.64 -26.58
C GLU A 188 3.84 18.02 -26.42
N GLU A 189 4.11 19.23 -25.93
CA GLU A 189 5.49 19.67 -25.66
C GLU A 189 6.12 18.82 -24.53
N ALA A 190 5.36 18.50 -23.49
CA ALA A 190 5.82 17.64 -22.41
C ALA A 190 6.19 16.24 -22.92
N GLN A 191 5.37 15.66 -23.78
CA GLN A 191 5.63 14.34 -24.39
C GLN A 191 6.94 14.35 -25.18
N ASN A 192 7.10 15.32 -26.08
CA ASN A 192 8.31 15.44 -26.91
C ASN A 192 9.59 15.57 -26.07
N LEU A 193 9.52 16.31 -24.95
CA LEU A 193 10.65 16.49 -24.04
C LEU A 193 10.97 15.20 -23.28
N PHE A 194 9.95 14.49 -22.78
CA PHE A 194 10.13 13.21 -22.11
C PHE A 194 10.68 12.13 -23.06
N GLU A 195 10.15 12.04 -24.28
CA GLU A 195 10.62 11.10 -25.29
C GLU A 195 12.07 11.37 -25.69
N LYS A 196 12.46 12.66 -25.83
CA LYS A 196 13.85 13.03 -26.03
C LYS A 196 14.72 12.63 -24.84
N ALA A 197 14.28 12.87 -23.61
CA ALA A 197 15.01 12.47 -22.40
C ALA A 197 15.17 10.96 -22.31
N LEU A 198 14.12 10.19 -22.65
CA LEU A 198 14.15 8.73 -22.68
C LEU A 198 15.12 8.16 -23.72
N ALA A 199 15.18 8.80 -24.89
CA ALA A 199 16.13 8.41 -25.94
C ALA A 199 17.59 8.64 -25.53
N LEU A 200 17.86 9.72 -24.77
CA LEU A 200 19.19 10.06 -24.28
C LEU A 200 19.66 9.17 -23.15
N ASP A 201 18.78 8.83 -22.23
CA ASP A 201 19.09 7.93 -21.11
C ASP A 201 17.91 6.98 -20.84
N PRO A 202 17.88 5.81 -21.50
CA PRO A 202 16.86 4.80 -21.28
C PRO A 202 16.91 4.13 -19.89
N SER A 203 17.93 4.43 -19.08
CA SER A 203 18.09 3.85 -17.74
C SER A 203 17.53 4.76 -16.62
N TYR A 204 17.12 5.99 -16.94
CA TYR A 204 16.70 6.96 -15.94
C TYR A 204 15.22 6.78 -15.51
N PRO A 205 14.94 6.30 -14.28
CA PRO A 205 13.58 5.89 -13.87
C PRO A 205 12.56 7.03 -13.89
N ASN A 206 13.00 8.28 -13.60
CA ASN A 206 12.08 9.42 -13.52
C ASN A 206 11.42 9.73 -14.87
N THR A 207 12.10 9.45 -15.99
CA THR A 207 11.52 9.67 -17.32
C THR A 207 10.35 8.74 -17.57
N TYR A 208 10.48 7.47 -17.23
CA TYR A 208 9.37 6.51 -17.33
C TYR A 208 8.19 6.93 -16.46
N TYR A 209 8.47 7.29 -15.22
CA TYR A 209 7.43 7.72 -14.29
C TYR A 209 6.72 8.98 -14.78
N GLY A 210 7.48 10.02 -15.19
CA GLY A 210 6.92 11.28 -15.68
C GLY A 210 6.09 11.10 -16.95
N LEU A 211 6.59 10.34 -17.93
CA LEU A 211 5.87 10.06 -19.16
C LEU A 211 4.61 9.19 -18.92
N SER A 212 4.68 8.26 -17.96
CA SER A 212 3.51 7.45 -17.57
C SER A 212 2.43 8.30 -16.89
N LEU A 213 2.80 9.27 -16.04
CA LEU A 213 1.87 10.25 -15.48
C LEU A 213 1.21 11.12 -16.59
N LEU A 214 1.99 11.51 -17.59
CA LEU A 214 1.47 12.25 -18.74
C LEU A 214 0.41 11.43 -19.50
N TYR A 215 0.72 10.17 -19.81
CA TYR A 215 -0.23 9.28 -20.50
C TYR A 215 -1.48 9.02 -19.66
N GLN A 216 -1.35 8.80 -18.34
CA GLN A 216 -2.52 8.69 -17.45
C GLN A 216 -3.38 9.96 -17.50
N SER A 217 -2.76 11.15 -17.40
CA SER A 217 -3.47 12.43 -17.41
C SER A 217 -4.19 12.72 -18.72
N THR A 218 -3.73 12.14 -19.82
CA THR A 218 -4.33 12.25 -21.17
C THR A 218 -5.26 11.07 -21.50
N GLY A 219 -5.48 10.13 -20.56
CA GLY A 219 -6.37 8.98 -20.73
C GLY A 219 -5.75 7.80 -21.48
N ASN A 220 -4.45 7.83 -21.79
CA ASN A 220 -3.72 6.80 -22.52
C ASN A 220 -3.17 5.72 -21.55
N ASN A 221 -4.05 5.10 -20.80
CA ASN A 221 -3.70 4.17 -19.72
C ASN A 221 -2.87 2.95 -20.21
N GLU A 222 -3.12 2.45 -21.41
CA GLU A 222 -2.38 1.31 -21.97
C GLU A 222 -0.91 1.65 -22.18
N GLN A 223 -0.61 2.81 -22.75
CA GLN A 223 0.77 3.29 -22.97
C GLN A 223 1.47 3.55 -21.62
N ALA A 224 0.73 4.09 -20.65
CA ALA A 224 1.27 4.30 -19.31
C ALA A 224 1.68 2.96 -18.65
N ILE A 225 0.84 1.93 -18.74
CA ILE A 225 1.14 0.58 -18.22
C ILE A 225 2.34 -0.04 -18.95
N GLU A 226 2.43 0.10 -20.27
CA GLU A 226 3.54 -0.41 -21.04
C GLU A 226 4.88 0.20 -20.59
N LEU A 227 4.92 1.52 -20.41
CA LEU A 227 6.11 2.22 -19.92
C LEU A 227 6.50 1.81 -18.51
N LEU A 228 5.53 1.70 -17.60
CA LEU A 228 5.77 1.24 -16.24
C LEU A 228 6.31 -0.18 -16.23
N ASN A 229 5.78 -1.07 -17.07
CA ASN A 229 6.32 -2.41 -17.22
C ASN A 229 7.78 -2.40 -17.70
N ARG A 230 8.12 -1.57 -18.69
CA ARG A 230 9.50 -1.39 -19.16
C ARG A 230 10.43 -0.88 -18.04
N LEU A 231 9.93 0.01 -17.19
CA LEU A 231 10.68 0.46 -16.00
C LEU A 231 10.94 -0.68 -15.03
N PHE A 232 9.90 -1.49 -14.72
CA PHE A 232 10.03 -2.59 -13.76
C PHE A 232 10.91 -3.74 -14.25
N ASP A 233 11.08 -3.89 -15.55
CA ASP A 233 11.97 -4.88 -16.17
C ASP A 233 13.46 -4.44 -16.12
N GLN A 234 13.75 -3.20 -15.75
CA GLN A 234 15.12 -2.71 -15.61
C GLN A 234 15.78 -3.18 -14.30
N PRO A 235 17.12 -3.32 -14.28
CA PRO A 235 17.85 -3.58 -13.04
C PRO A 235 17.58 -2.49 -12.00
N LYS A 236 17.09 -2.91 -10.84
CA LYS A 236 16.80 -1.96 -9.74
C LYS A 236 18.11 -1.47 -9.13
N SER A 237 18.32 -0.16 -9.11
CA SER A 237 19.40 0.49 -8.37
C SER A 237 19.16 0.37 -6.87
N GLU A 238 20.24 0.15 -6.09
CA GLU A 238 20.19 0.18 -4.62
C GLU A 238 20.10 1.62 -4.04
N ASP A 239 20.16 2.64 -4.89
CA ASP A 239 20.07 4.04 -4.47
C ASP A 239 18.67 4.35 -3.93
N ILE A 240 18.63 5.08 -2.79
CA ILE A 240 17.38 5.42 -2.08
C ILE A 240 16.42 6.22 -2.97
N ARG A 241 16.94 7.16 -3.79
CA ARG A 241 16.11 7.99 -4.66
C ARG A 241 15.49 7.17 -5.78
N SER A 242 16.26 6.31 -6.41
CA SER A 242 15.74 5.35 -7.40
C SER A 242 14.67 4.47 -6.78
N SER A 243 14.90 3.95 -5.57
CA SER A 243 13.92 3.15 -4.84
C SER A 243 12.60 3.89 -4.59
N GLN A 244 12.64 5.20 -4.30
CA GLN A 244 11.44 6.03 -4.13
C GLN A 244 10.66 6.18 -5.45
N VAL A 245 11.35 6.39 -6.57
CA VAL A 245 10.71 6.51 -7.89
C VAL A 245 10.07 5.18 -8.30
N TYR A 246 10.71 4.05 -8.06
CA TYR A 246 10.11 2.74 -8.30
C TYR A 246 8.84 2.52 -7.45
N GLN A 247 8.83 2.97 -6.19
CA GLN A 247 7.62 2.91 -5.36
C GLN A 247 6.50 3.79 -5.92
N GLN A 248 6.81 5.03 -6.29
CA GLN A 248 5.83 5.94 -6.91
C GLN A 248 5.28 5.38 -8.23
N ALA A 249 6.15 4.77 -9.03
CA ALA A 249 5.76 4.13 -10.27
C ALA A 249 4.85 2.91 -10.03
N TRP A 250 5.11 2.16 -8.95
CA TRP A 250 4.25 1.05 -8.56
C TRP A 250 2.88 1.53 -8.08
N ASP A 251 2.83 2.59 -7.27
CA ASP A 251 1.58 3.18 -6.82
C ASP A 251 0.75 3.71 -8.01
N LEU A 252 1.41 4.35 -8.98
CA LEU A 252 0.79 4.78 -10.23
C LEU A 252 0.25 3.60 -11.06
N PHE A 253 1.02 2.51 -11.15
CA PHE A 253 0.60 1.29 -11.83
C PHE A 253 -0.68 0.72 -11.22
N LEU A 254 -0.76 0.66 -9.88
CA LEU A 254 -1.95 0.21 -9.18
C LEU A 254 -3.15 1.16 -9.40
N GLU A 255 -2.92 2.46 -9.38
CA GLU A 255 -3.96 3.47 -9.63
C GLU A 255 -4.54 3.34 -11.04
N ILE A 256 -3.69 3.17 -12.05
CA ILE A 256 -4.13 2.98 -13.44
C ILE A 256 -4.91 1.68 -13.59
N ASN A 257 -4.43 0.56 -13.02
CA ASN A 257 -5.15 -0.71 -13.06
C ASN A 257 -6.51 -0.61 -12.37
N LYS A 258 -6.60 0.13 -11.27
CA LYS A 258 -7.87 0.39 -10.57
C LYS A 258 -8.82 1.18 -11.46
N ASP A 259 -8.36 2.26 -12.10
CA ASP A 259 -9.18 3.07 -13.02
C ASP A 259 -9.70 2.24 -14.20
N ILE A 260 -8.83 1.42 -14.80
CA ILE A 260 -9.23 0.48 -15.88
C ILE A 260 -10.28 -0.50 -15.39
N ALA A 261 -10.07 -1.13 -14.24
CA ALA A 261 -10.98 -2.11 -13.69
C ALA A 261 -12.35 -1.50 -13.32
N GLU A 262 -12.37 -0.31 -12.74
CA GLU A 262 -13.60 0.42 -12.41
C GLU A 262 -14.41 0.80 -13.66
N LYS A 263 -13.76 1.38 -14.66
CA LYS A 263 -14.40 1.78 -15.92
C LYS A 263 -14.87 0.60 -16.77
N SER A 264 -14.22 -0.54 -16.62
CA SER A 264 -14.51 -1.76 -17.38
C SER A 264 -15.35 -2.78 -16.63
N CYS A 265 -15.81 -2.50 -15.42
CA CYS A 265 -16.47 -3.46 -14.54
C CYS A 265 -17.60 -4.23 -15.23
N ASP A 266 -18.55 -3.56 -15.87
CA ASP A 266 -19.68 -4.21 -16.55
C ASP A 266 -19.24 -5.08 -17.75
N LYS A 267 -18.21 -4.62 -18.48
CA LYS A 267 -17.62 -5.41 -19.58
C LYS A 267 -16.89 -6.64 -19.07
N LEU A 268 -16.22 -6.53 -17.92
CA LEU A 268 -15.52 -7.64 -17.28
C LEU A 268 -16.51 -8.66 -16.71
N ILE A 269 -17.62 -8.20 -16.13
CA ILE A 269 -18.70 -9.10 -15.69
C ILE A 269 -19.32 -9.83 -16.89
N ALA A 270 -19.54 -9.14 -18.00
CA ALA A 270 -19.98 -9.79 -19.23
C ALA A 270 -18.97 -10.82 -19.76
N TYR A 271 -17.69 -10.51 -19.71
CA TYR A 271 -16.59 -11.44 -20.06
C TYR A 271 -16.58 -12.68 -19.15
N ILE A 272 -16.84 -12.52 -17.84
CA ILE A 272 -16.96 -13.63 -16.90
C ILE A 272 -18.17 -14.51 -17.22
N SER A 273 -19.21 -13.98 -17.84
CA SER A 273 -20.38 -14.76 -18.25
C SER A 273 -20.04 -15.86 -19.28
N ASP A 274 -19.08 -15.63 -20.15
CA ASP A 274 -18.56 -16.66 -21.06
C ASP A 274 -17.79 -17.74 -20.30
N TYR A 275 -16.97 -17.34 -19.35
CA TYR A 275 -16.23 -18.23 -18.45
C TYR A 275 -17.16 -19.07 -17.56
N LYS A 276 -18.18 -18.44 -17.00
CA LYS A 276 -19.25 -19.11 -16.26
C LYS A 276 -19.89 -20.21 -17.08
N LYS A 277 -20.19 -19.95 -18.37
CA LYS A 277 -20.79 -20.93 -19.28
C LYS A 277 -19.90 -22.16 -19.50
N GLU A 278 -18.59 -21.93 -19.70
CA GLU A 278 -17.61 -23.02 -19.77
C GLU A 278 -17.59 -23.85 -18.48
N ALA A 279 -17.66 -23.20 -17.32
CA ALA A 279 -17.72 -23.87 -16.04
C ALA A 279 -19.00 -24.66 -15.83
N GLU A 280 -20.16 -24.15 -16.27
CA GLU A 280 -21.46 -24.86 -16.25
C GLU A 280 -21.45 -26.10 -17.15
N GLU A 281 -20.92 -25.98 -18.37
CA GLU A 281 -20.79 -27.10 -19.30
C GLU A 281 -19.85 -28.18 -18.75
N ARG A 282 -18.74 -27.76 -18.12
CA ARG A 282 -17.75 -28.68 -17.56
C ARG A 282 -18.25 -29.41 -16.33
N THR A 283 -18.94 -28.72 -15.43
CA THR A 283 -19.42 -29.28 -14.14
C THR A 283 -20.77 -29.99 -14.26
N GLY A 284 -21.57 -29.63 -15.26
CA GLY A 284 -22.94 -30.10 -15.43
C GLY A 284 -23.95 -29.41 -14.48
N PHE A 285 -23.54 -28.36 -13.77
CA PHE A 285 -24.42 -27.62 -12.88
C PHE A 285 -24.45 -26.13 -13.28
N PRO A 286 -25.65 -25.51 -13.30
CA PRO A 286 -25.76 -24.07 -13.46
C PRO A 286 -25.02 -23.31 -12.33
N ILE A 287 -24.57 -22.12 -12.64
CA ILE A 287 -23.94 -21.20 -11.65
C ILE A 287 -24.79 -19.94 -11.51
N GLN A 288 -25.38 -19.73 -10.36
CA GLN A 288 -26.07 -18.49 -10.05
C GLN A 288 -25.09 -17.52 -9.37
N ILE A 289 -25.03 -16.29 -9.86
CA ILE A 289 -24.20 -15.21 -9.29
C ILE A 289 -25.13 -14.20 -8.67
N LEU A 290 -25.00 -13.94 -7.36
CA LEU A 290 -25.87 -13.05 -6.60
C LEU A 290 -25.05 -11.98 -5.87
N GLU A 291 -25.52 -10.74 -5.95
CA GLU A 291 -25.07 -9.69 -5.04
C GLU A 291 -25.70 -9.92 -3.66
N ASP A 292 -24.86 -10.08 -2.63
CA ASP A 292 -25.28 -10.30 -1.25
C ASP A 292 -24.50 -9.37 -0.32
N ASN A 293 -25.13 -8.26 0.03
CA ASN A 293 -24.51 -7.26 0.90
C ASN A 293 -24.52 -7.63 2.39
N SER A 294 -25.13 -8.78 2.74
CA SER A 294 -25.09 -9.35 4.10
C SER A 294 -23.77 -10.10 4.40
N LEU A 295 -22.92 -10.30 3.39
CA LEU A 295 -21.59 -10.86 3.58
C LEU A 295 -20.69 -9.88 4.33
N GLU A 296 -20.56 -9.98 5.64
CA GLU A 296 -19.87 -8.98 6.46
C GLU A 296 -18.34 -9.15 6.51
N TYR A 297 -17.85 -10.39 6.54
CA TYR A 297 -16.42 -10.70 6.72
C TYR A 297 -15.71 -11.18 5.46
N VAL A 298 -16.45 -11.59 4.44
CA VAL A 298 -15.90 -12.07 3.17
C VAL A 298 -16.44 -11.23 2.02
N SER A 299 -15.60 -11.03 1.01
CA SER A 299 -15.98 -10.24 -0.15
C SER A 299 -16.74 -11.06 -1.20
N ALA A 300 -16.50 -12.37 -1.24
CA ALA A 300 -17.22 -13.33 -2.06
C ALA A 300 -17.17 -14.73 -1.42
N ILE A 301 -18.07 -15.61 -1.83
CA ILE A 301 -18.15 -17.00 -1.38
C ILE A 301 -18.85 -17.84 -2.42
N VAL A 302 -18.42 -19.09 -2.58
CA VAL A 302 -19.11 -20.08 -3.40
C VAL A 302 -19.77 -21.16 -2.52
N GLN A 303 -21.03 -21.48 -2.84
CA GLN A 303 -21.73 -22.64 -2.30
C GLN A 303 -21.88 -23.66 -3.43
N MET A 304 -21.05 -24.68 -3.40
CA MET A 304 -21.00 -25.70 -4.47
C MET A 304 -22.21 -26.62 -4.42
N ALA A 305 -22.83 -26.91 -5.58
CA ALA A 305 -24.03 -27.69 -5.70
C ALA A 305 -23.95 -29.06 -5.01
N TRP A 306 -22.85 -29.78 -5.20
CA TRP A 306 -22.61 -31.11 -4.63
C TRP A 306 -22.43 -31.10 -3.12
N LYS A 307 -21.78 -30.08 -2.53
CA LYS A 307 -21.61 -29.94 -1.07
C LYS A 307 -22.94 -29.66 -0.36
N HIS A 308 -23.77 -28.82 -0.99
CA HIS A 308 -25.00 -28.31 -0.38
C HIS A 308 -26.27 -29.04 -0.89
N LYS A 309 -26.13 -30.15 -1.65
CA LYS A 309 -27.23 -30.90 -2.26
C LYS A 309 -28.20 -30.01 -3.03
N ARG A 310 -27.67 -29.04 -3.77
CA ARG A 310 -28.41 -28.08 -4.60
C ARG A 310 -28.40 -28.50 -6.06
N LYS A 311 -29.29 -27.91 -6.84
CA LYS A 311 -29.35 -28.11 -8.31
C LYS A 311 -28.40 -27.18 -9.08
N GLU A 312 -27.81 -26.20 -8.38
CA GLU A 312 -26.96 -25.17 -8.96
C GLU A 312 -25.86 -24.74 -7.96
N HIS A 313 -24.73 -24.27 -8.47
CA HIS A 313 -23.74 -23.57 -7.69
C HIS A 313 -24.22 -22.14 -7.42
N LEU A 314 -23.88 -21.60 -6.23
CA LEU A 314 -24.23 -20.26 -5.88
C LEU A 314 -22.97 -19.48 -5.53
N VAL A 315 -22.64 -18.50 -6.37
CA VAL A 315 -21.56 -17.52 -6.11
C VAL A 315 -22.21 -16.26 -5.57
N LYS A 316 -21.89 -15.91 -4.34
CA LYS A 316 -22.35 -14.69 -3.69
C LYS A 316 -21.18 -13.72 -3.58
N TYR A 317 -21.42 -12.45 -3.88
CA TYR A 317 -20.42 -11.42 -3.74
C TYR A 317 -21.00 -10.14 -3.14
N ARG A 318 -20.18 -9.41 -2.40
CA ARG A 318 -20.52 -8.08 -1.89
C ARG A 318 -20.02 -7.01 -2.84
N LYS A 319 -20.89 -6.06 -3.20
CA LYS A 319 -20.53 -4.92 -4.04
C LYS A 319 -19.72 -3.90 -3.23
N LYS A 320 -18.45 -4.20 -2.99
CA LYS A 320 -17.54 -3.29 -2.28
C LYS A 320 -16.90 -2.24 -3.20
N SER A 321 -16.36 -2.70 -4.31
CA SER A 321 -15.63 -1.86 -5.26
C SER A 321 -15.77 -2.43 -6.64
N PRO A 322 -16.20 -1.63 -7.64
CA PRO A 322 -16.25 -2.07 -9.02
C PRO A 322 -14.92 -2.61 -9.55
N ALA A 323 -13.79 -2.09 -9.02
CA ALA A 323 -12.47 -2.52 -9.44
C ALA A 323 -12.17 -3.99 -9.13
N VAL A 324 -12.69 -4.54 -8.03
CA VAL A 324 -12.34 -5.90 -7.56
C VAL A 324 -13.45 -6.92 -7.80
N THR A 325 -14.71 -6.49 -7.96
CA THR A 325 -15.87 -7.37 -8.10
C THR A 325 -15.71 -8.41 -9.22
N PRO A 326 -15.26 -8.06 -10.45
CA PRO A 326 -15.08 -9.05 -11.50
C PRO A 326 -14.09 -10.15 -11.12
N HIS A 327 -12.97 -9.79 -10.52
CA HIS A 327 -11.96 -10.76 -10.08
C HIS A 327 -12.53 -11.70 -8.99
N LEU A 328 -13.25 -11.16 -7.99
CA LEU A 328 -13.84 -11.97 -6.92
C LEU A 328 -14.81 -13.02 -7.45
N ILE A 329 -15.65 -12.66 -8.42
CA ILE A 329 -16.57 -13.62 -9.07
C ILE A 329 -15.78 -14.71 -9.80
N ALA A 330 -14.75 -14.32 -10.57
CA ALA A 330 -13.92 -15.29 -11.30
C ALA A 330 -13.16 -16.23 -10.35
N HIS A 331 -12.69 -15.73 -9.23
CA HIS A 331 -12.02 -16.50 -8.18
C HIS A 331 -12.92 -17.62 -7.64
N GLU A 332 -14.15 -17.29 -7.30
CA GLU A 332 -15.12 -18.29 -6.80
C GLU A 332 -15.51 -19.33 -7.88
N ILE A 333 -15.57 -18.91 -9.14
CA ILE A 333 -15.81 -19.85 -10.26
C ILE A 333 -14.60 -20.79 -10.44
N GLU A 334 -13.36 -20.29 -10.32
CA GLU A 334 -12.17 -21.12 -10.45
C GLU A 334 -12.07 -22.15 -9.31
N HIS A 335 -12.54 -21.83 -8.09
CA HIS A 335 -12.68 -22.83 -7.03
C HIS A 335 -13.64 -23.95 -7.39
N ILE A 336 -14.77 -23.66 -8.06
CA ILE A 336 -15.69 -24.69 -8.58
C ILE A 336 -14.95 -25.61 -9.55
N LEU A 337 -14.19 -25.03 -10.48
CA LEU A 337 -13.47 -25.79 -11.51
C LEU A 337 -12.33 -26.64 -10.94
N LEU A 338 -11.63 -26.14 -9.93
CA LEU A 338 -10.57 -26.89 -9.24
C LEU A 338 -11.17 -28.11 -8.55
N GLU A 339 -12.19 -27.93 -7.72
CA GLU A 339 -12.83 -29.04 -6.99
C GLU A 339 -13.53 -30.04 -7.91
N ASP A 340 -14.17 -29.56 -9.02
CA ASP A 340 -14.73 -30.46 -10.03
C ASP A 340 -13.66 -31.38 -10.65
N ALA A 341 -12.46 -30.83 -10.90
CA ALA A 341 -11.35 -31.61 -11.42
C ALA A 341 -10.89 -32.69 -10.43
N ASP A 342 -10.86 -32.38 -9.14
CA ASP A 342 -10.52 -33.31 -8.07
C ASP A 342 -11.56 -34.42 -7.94
N ARG A 343 -12.83 -34.06 -7.97
CA ARG A 343 -13.97 -35.00 -7.93
C ARG A 343 -13.94 -35.97 -9.10
N LYS A 344 -13.74 -35.50 -10.32
CA LYS A 344 -13.63 -36.32 -11.53
C LYS A 344 -12.47 -37.30 -11.50
N LYS A 345 -11.42 -36.99 -10.73
CA LYS A 345 -10.28 -37.89 -10.51
C LYS A 345 -10.43 -38.77 -9.27
N GLY A 346 -11.52 -38.64 -8.51
CA GLY A 346 -11.73 -39.34 -7.25
C GLY A 346 -10.73 -38.95 -6.16
N ARG A 347 -10.16 -37.73 -6.23
CA ARG A 347 -9.14 -37.21 -5.29
C ARG A 347 -9.69 -36.15 -4.36
N ASN A 348 -10.94 -35.74 -4.52
CA ASN A 348 -11.55 -34.69 -3.71
C ASN A 348 -11.58 -35.05 -2.21
N ARG A 349 -11.21 -34.10 -1.38
CA ARG A 349 -11.17 -34.22 0.09
C ARG A 349 -11.76 -32.98 0.73
N TYR A 350 -12.52 -33.18 1.80
CA TYR A 350 -13.02 -32.07 2.61
C TYR A 350 -12.11 -31.83 3.81
N PHE A 351 -11.67 -30.58 3.95
CA PHE A 351 -10.93 -30.12 5.11
C PHE A 351 -11.93 -29.92 6.27
N ILE A 352 -11.80 -30.70 7.33
CA ILE A 352 -12.74 -30.66 8.45
C ILE A 352 -12.03 -30.41 9.76
N THR A 353 -12.70 -29.75 10.71
CA THR A 353 -12.27 -29.63 12.10
C THR A 353 -13.24 -30.34 13.01
N THR A 354 -12.81 -31.41 13.65
CA THR A 354 -13.59 -32.17 14.62
C THR A 354 -13.41 -31.66 16.04
N ALA A 355 -14.20 -32.12 17.00
CA ALA A 355 -13.99 -31.79 18.42
C ALA A 355 -12.56 -32.17 18.88
N LYS A 356 -12.03 -33.31 18.44
CA LYS A 356 -10.68 -33.78 18.74
C LYS A 356 -9.60 -32.87 18.19
N THR A 357 -9.70 -32.45 16.93
CA THR A 357 -8.72 -31.56 16.30
C THR A 357 -8.74 -30.17 16.93
N ARG A 358 -9.93 -29.65 17.25
CA ARG A 358 -10.08 -28.40 17.99
C ARG A 358 -9.45 -28.45 19.39
N GLU A 359 -9.69 -29.50 20.12
CA GLU A 359 -9.07 -29.71 21.43
C GLU A 359 -7.53 -29.77 21.31
N HIS A 360 -7.01 -30.48 20.32
CA HIS A 360 -5.56 -30.52 20.03
C HIS A 360 -4.99 -29.12 19.72
N ALA A 361 -5.67 -28.36 18.92
CA ALA A 361 -5.29 -26.97 18.58
C ALA A 361 -5.22 -26.07 19.84
N ILE A 362 -6.25 -26.14 20.70
CA ILE A 362 -6.30 -25.41 21.96
C ILE A 362 -5.17 -25.82 22.91
N ARG A 363 -4.92 -27.14 23.06
CA ARG A 363 -3.81 -27.64 23.88
C ARG A 363 -2.45 -27.13 23.40
N SER A 364 -2.26 -26.99 22.08
CA SER A 364 -1.01 -26.51 21.48
C SER A 364 -0.66 -25.07 21.86
N ILE A 365 -1.64 -24.29 22.35
CA ILE A 365 -1.49 -22.87 22.74
C ILE A 365 -1.86 -22.64 24.22
N SER A 366 -1.98 -23.70 25.01
CA SER A 366 -2.41 -23.67 26.41
C SER A 366 -1.60 -22.73 27.31
N ASP A 367 -0.29 -22.64 27.11
CA ASP A 367 0.58 -21.70 27.86
C ASP A 367 0.14 -20.24 27.70
N HIS A 368 -0.27 -19.89 26.49
CA HIS A 368 -0.75 -18.53 26.22
C HIS A 368 -2.14 -18.30 26.84
N VAL A 369 -3.02 -19.29 26.75
CA VAL A 369 -4.34 -19.27 27.39
C VAL A 369 -4.20 -19.07 28.91
N HIS A 370 -3.36 -19.85 29.56
CA HIS A 370 -3.06 -19.70 31.01
C HIS A 370 -2.49 -18.32 31.36
N LYS A 371 -1.65 -17.75 30.48
CA LYS A 371 -1.12 -16.39 30.67
C LYS A 371 -2.22 -15.34 30.64
N LEU A 372 -3.18 -15.44 29.71
CA LEU A 372 -4.32 -14.54 29.64
C LEU A 372 -5.24 -14.67 30.86
N GLN A 373 -5.48 -15.90 31.33
CA GLN A 373 -6.22 -16.15 32.56
C GLN A 373 -5.58 -15.47 33.77
N LYS A 374 -4.24 -15.59 33.91
CA LYS A 374 -3.47 -14.92 34.97
C LYS A 374 -3.49 -13.36 34.86
N GLN A 375 -3.75 -12.85 33.70
CA GLN A 375 -3.92 -11.39 33.46
C GLN A 375 -5.35 -10.90 33.75
N GLY A 376 -6.27 -11.79 34.20
CA GLY A 376 -7.62 -11.43 34.60
C GLY A 376 -8.63 -11.36 33.47
N TYR A 377 -8.32 -11.90 32.28
CA TYR A 377 -9.32 -12.03 31.22
C TYR A 377 -10.33 -13.12 31.57
N ALA A 378 -11.60 -12.90 31.28
CA ALA A 378 -12.67 -13.85 31.55
C ALA A 378 -12.51 -15.14 30.73
N GLU A 379 -12.75 -16.29 31.35
CA GLU A 379 -12.45 -17.62 30.79
C GLU A 379 -13.28 -17.91 29.54
N ASP A 380 -14.56 -17.52 29.53
CA ASP A 380 -15.48 -17.59 28.40
C ASP A 380 -14.95 -16.82 27.18
N LYS A 381 -14.48 -15.58 27.40
CA LYS A 381 -13.87 -14.73 26.35
C LYS A 381 -12.58 -15.34 25.82
N ILE A 382 -11.72 -15.87 26.69
CA ILE A 382 -10.49 -16.54 26.27
C ILE A 382 -10.81 -17.74 25.38
N THR A 383 -11.74 -18.60 25.83
CA THR A 383 -12.11 -19.82 25.10
C THR A 383 -12.62 -19.48 23.70
N GLN A 384 -13.45 -18.49 23.59
CA GLN A 384 -14.01 -18.08 22.32
C GLN A 384 -13.01 -17.47 21.36
N VAL A 385 -12.26 -16.47 21.82
CA VAL A 385 -11.21 -15.88 20.99
C VAL A 385 -10.24 -16.96 20.55
N THR A 386 -9.93 -17.92 21.43
CA THR A 386 -9.07 -19.06 21.12
C THR A 386 -9.64 -19.93 20.00
N LEU A 387 -10.94 -20.29 20.09
CA LEU A 387 -11.62 -21.03 19.02
C LEU A 387 -11.63 -20.25 17.69
N GLN A 388 -11.92 -18.97 17.75
CA GLN A 388 -11.97 -18.12 16.56
C GLN A 388 -10.61 -18.01 15.87
N ILE A 389 -9.52 -17.73 16.60
CA ILE A 389 -8.19 -17.58 16.02
C ILE A 389 -7.61 -18.92 15.53
N THR A 390 -7.94 -20.05 16.19
CA THR A 390 -7.52 -21.37 15.72
C THR A 390 -8.27 -21.78 14.44
N SER A 391 -9.58 -21.55 14.38
CA SER A 391 -10.38 -21.78 13.17
C SER A 391 -9.94 -20.87 12.03
N GLY A 392 -9.70 -19.58 12.29
CA GLY A 392 -9.19 -18.66 11.30
C GLY A 392 -7.83 -19.07 10.73
N LEU A 393 -6.93 -19.61 11.57
CA LEU A 393 -5.64 -20.12 11.09
C LEU A 393 -5.82 -21.41 10.27
N CYS A 394 -6.74 -22.32 10.64
CA CYS A 394 -7.05 -23.51 9.84
C CYS A 394 -7.58 -23.12 8.45
N ASN A 395 -8.50 -22.16 8.38
CA ASN A 395 -9.00 -21.66 7.10
C ASN A 395 -7.87 -21.05 6.27
N GLN A 396 -6.99 -20.24 6.86
CA GLN A 396 -5.86 -19.66 6.15
C GLN A 396 -4.86 -20.74 5.69
N LEU A 397 -4.62 -21.76 6.48
CA LEU A 397 -3.77 -22.90 6.12
C LEU A 397 -4.31 -23.64 4.90
N PHE A 398 -5.63 -23.88 4.87
CA PHE A 398 -6.30 -24.54 3.75
C PHE A 398 -6.28 -23.66 2.51
N ASN A 399 -6.75 -22.43 2.61
CA ASN A 399 -6.91 -21.54 1.47
C ASN A 399 -5.56 -21.10 0.85
N CYS A 400 -4.52 -20.89 1.64
CA CYS A 400 -3.28 -20.29 1.14
C CYS A 400 -2.69 -20.99 -0.10
N PRO A 401 -2.45 -22.31 -0.13
CA PRO A 401 -1.96 -22.98 -1.36
C PRO A 401 -3.02 -23.07 -2.45
N LEU A 402 -4.31 -23.25 -2.11
CA LEU A 402 -5.42 -23.32 -3.05
C LEU A 402 -5.59 -21.99 -3.78
N ASP A 403 -5.64 -20.88 -3.05
CA ASP A 403 -5.77 -19.54 -3.62
C ASP A 403 -4.59 -19.23 -4.55
N MET A 404 -3.37 -19.66 -4.23
CA MET A 404 -2.23 -19.51 -5.14
C MET A 404 -2.43 -20.29 -6.46
N VAL A 405 -3.03 -21.48 -6.43
CA VAL A 405 -3.37 -22.26 -7.65
C VAL A 405 -4.45 -21.54 -8.44
N VAL A 406 -5.52 -21.11 -7.79
CA VAL A 406 -6.65 -20.38 -8.39
C VAL A 406 -6.16 -19.07 -9.02
N GLU A 407 -5.41 -18.27 -8.27
CA GLU A 407 -4.92 -16.98 -8.77
C GLU A 407 -3.94 -17.12 -9.93
N TYR A 408 -3.08 -18.13 -9.88
CA TYR A 408 -2.19 -18.45 -10.99
C TYR A 408 -2.98 -18.86 -12.25
N SER A 409 -4.00 -19.70 -12.09
CA SER A 409 -4.88 -20.12 -13.18
C SER A 409 -5.60 -18.93 -13.84
N ILE A 410 -6.18 -18.03 -13.03
CA ILE A 410 -6.87 -16.83 -13.52
C ILE A 410 -5.88 -15.93 -14.29
N PHE A 411 -4.69 -15.68 -13.72
CA PHE A 411 -3.68 -14.82 -14.33
C PHE A 411 -3.19 -15.32 -15.69
N GLN A 412 -3.07 -16.65 -15.84
CA GLN A 412 -2.64 -17.27 -17.09
C GLN A 412 -3.74 -17.31 -18.15
N LYS A 413 -4.99 -17.53 -17.74
CA LYS A 413 -6.10 -17.76 -18.69
C LYS A 413 -6.83 -16.47 -19.08
N TYR A 414 -6.93 -15.47 -18.21
CA TYR A 414 -7.85 -14.34 -18.34
C TYR A 414 -7.15 -12.99 -18.28
N ASP A 415 -6.45 -12.65 -19.34
CA ASP A 415 -5.66 -11.41 -19.45
C ASP A 415 -6.47 -10.13 -19.21
N LYS A 416 -7.74 -10.12 -19.62
CA LYS A 416 -8.64 -8.98 -19.41
C LYS A 416 -8.98 -8.74 -17.93
N LEU A 417 -8.91 -9.78 -17.09
CA LEU A 417 -9.16 -9.67 -15.65
C LEU A 417 -7.94 -9.16 -14.87
N ARG A 418 -6.75 -9.14 -15.46
CA ARG A 418 -5.51 -8.75 -14.76
C ARG A 418 -5.60 -7.42 -14.02
N PRO A 419 -6.18 -6.34 -14.56
CA PRO A 419 -6.33 -5.11 -13.80
C PRO A 419 -7.14 -5.29 -12.50
N SER A 420 -8.28 -5.98 -12.58
CA SER A 420 -9.12 -6.27 -11.41
C SER A 420 -8.43 -7.21 -10.43
N GLN A 421 -7.74 -8.25 -10.91
CA GLN A 421 -6.99 -9.21 -10.11
C GLN A 421 -5.85 -8.53 -9.35
N ILE A 422 -5.03 -7.72 -10.02
CA ILE A 422 -3.90 -7.00 -9.40
C ILE A 422 -4.39 -6.10 -8.26
N VAL A 423 -5.46 -5.34 -8.48
CA VAL A 423 -6.04 -4.45 -7.46
C VAL A 423 -6.58 -5.24 -6.28
N SER A 424 -7.27 -6.36 -6.53
CA SER A 424 -7.81 -7.21 -5.48
C SER A 424 -6.72 -7.83 -4.61
N LEU A 425 -5.69 -8.39 -5.25
CA LEU A 425 -4.55 -9.02 -4.56
C LEU A 425 -3.70 -8.01 -3.78
N ASP A 426 -3.53 -6.79 -4.30
CA ASP A 426 -2.88 -5.69 -3.59
C ASP A 426 -3.63 -5.32 -2.30
N GLN A 427 -4.97 -5.24 -2.37
CA GLN A 427 -5.78 -4.95 -1.17
C GLN A 427 -5.64 -6.05 -0.12
N LEU A 428 -5.75 -7.32 -0.51
CA LEU A 428 -5.56 -8.46 0.40
C LEU A 428 -4.16 -8.47 1.03
N HIS A 429 -3.13 -8.15 0.25
CA HIS A 429 -1.76 -8.04 0.77
C HIS A 429 -1.62 -6.91 1.81
N LYS A 430 -2.23 -5.74 1.57
CA LYS A 430 -2.19 -4.62 2.52
C LYS A 430 -2.86 -4.98 3.84
N GLU A 431 -3.98 -5.71 3.81
CA GLU A 431 -4.64 -6.23 5.01
C GLU A 431 -3.74 -7.24 5.74
N ALA A 432 -3.11 -8.17 5.02
CA ALA A 432 -2.18 -9.14 5.59
C ALA A 432 -0.93 -8.48 6.20
N LEU A 433 -0.43 -7.40 5.61
CA LEU A 433 0.72 -6.66 6.10
C LEU A 433 0.44 -5.97 7.45
N TYR A 434 -0.80 -5.57 7.71
CA TYR A 434 -1.20 -4.99 8.99
C TYR A 434 -0.94 -5.97 10.15
N VAL A 435 -1.13 -7.26 9.95
CA VAL A 435 -0.83 -8.29 10.97
C VAL A 435 0.67 -8.30 11.32
N LEU A 436 1.54 -8.16 10.33
CA LEU A 436 2.99 -8.13 10.54
C LEU A 436 3.44 -6.88 11.30
N THR A 437 2.83 -5.74 11.02
CA THR A 437 3.27 -4.43 11.54
C THR A 437 2.63 -4.06 12.87
N SER A 438 1.49 -4.65 13.22
CA SER A 438 0.75 -4.36 14.45
C SER A 438 1.41 -5.00 15.69
N SER A 439 2.00 -4.16 16.54
CA SER A 439 2.55 -4.59 17.83
C SER A 439 1.48 -5.16 18.79
N LYS A 440 0.25 -4.66 18.70
CA LYS A 440 -0.90 -5.12 19.48
C LYS A 440 -1.28 -6.56 19.10
N ILE A 441 -1.42 -6.84 17.82
CA ILE A 441 -1.73 -8.20 17.33
C ILE A 441 -0.62 -9.17 17.77
N LYS A 442 0.63 -8.80 17.54
CA LYS A 442 1.79 -9.63 17.94
C LYS A 442 1.80 -9.95 19.44
N LYS A 443 1.41 -9.00 20.30
CA LYS A 443 1.40 -9.17 21.76
C LYS A 443 0.24 -10.04 22.24
N LEU A 444 -0.93 -9.95 21.63
CA LEU A 444 -2.16 -10.61 22.06
C LEU A 444 -2.36 -11.97 21.42
N THR A 445 -1.75 -12.25 20.27
CA THR A 445 -1.91 -13.53 19.57
C THR A 445 -0.93 -14.57 20.11
N PRO A 446 -1.34 -15.84 20.31
CA PRO A 446 -0.43 -16.93 20.68
C PRO A 446 0.75 -17.00 19.69
N PRO A 447 1.99 -17.19 20.20
CA PRO A 447 3.19 -17.14 19.34
C PRO A 447 3.18 -18.14 18.18
N LEU A 448 2.58 -19.32 18.37
CA LEU A 448 2.44 -20.33 17.31
C LEU A 448 1.52 -19.79 16.19
N ILE A 449 0.34 -19.31 16.57
CA ILE A 449 -0.66 -18.77 15.62
C ILE A 449 -0.10 -17.56 14.89
N TYR A 450 0.46 -16.59 15.63
CA TYR A 450 1.05 -15.39 15.02
C TYR A 450 2.14 -15.76 14.01
N ARG A 451 3.06 -16.66 14.38
CA ARG A 451 4.14 -17.08 13.49
C ARG A 451 3.63 -17.81 12.25
N ALA A 452 2.68 -18.73 12.41
CA ALA A 452 2.10 -19.45 11.28
C ALA A 452 1.39 -18.49 10.32
N ASN A 453 0.53 -17.60 10.83
CA ASN A 453 -0.18 -16.60 10.03
C ASN A 453 0.78 -15.72 9.21
N ILE A 454 1.78 -15.09 9.84
CA ILE A 454 2.72 -14.24 9.10
C ILE A 454 3.65 -15.04 8.17
N THR A 455 3.82 -16.35 8.39
CA THR A 455 4.57 -17.21 7.46
C THR A 455 3.75 -17.52 6.21
N LEU A 456 2.46 -17.80 6.35
CA LEU A 456 1.52 -17.95 5.23
C LEU A 456 1.41 -16.64 4.43
N ASN A 457 1.24 -15.51 5.10
CA ASN A 457 1.22 -14.19 4.45
C ASN A 457 2.53 -13.87 3.70
N CYS A 458 3.68 -14.32 4.23
CA CYS A 458 4.97 -14.21 3.54
C CYS A 458 5.02 -15.07 2.28
N ALA A 459 4.50 -16.30 2.33
CA ALA A 459 4.41 -17.16 1.14
C ALA A 459 3.52 -16.55 0.06
N SER A 460 2.35 -16.01 0.44
CA SER A 460 1.45 -15.29 -0.48
C SER A 460 2.12 -14.05 -1.08
N ALA A 461 2.90 -13.29 -0.28
CA ALA A 461 3.65 -12.13 -0.79
C ALA A 461 4.73 -12.52 -1.81
N LEU A 462 5.44 -13.63 -1.58
CA LEU A 462 6.42 -14.19 -2.53
C LEU A 462 5.73 -14.69 -3.81
N PHE A 463 4.55 -15.30 -3.67
CA PHE A 463 3.73 -15.70 -4.80
C PHE A 463 3.29 -14.49 -5.64
N LEU A 464 2.85 -13.40 -5.02
CA LEU A 464 2.49 -12.17 -5.74
C LEU A 464 3.68 -11.59 -6.51
N ASP A 465 4.87 -11.55 -5.90
CA ASP A 465 6.08 -11.12 -6.60
C ASP A 465 6.37 -12.03 -7.80
N TYR A 466 6.22 -13.35 -7.67
CA TYR A 466 6.39 -14.32 -8.75
C TYR A 466 5.33 -14.15 -9.85
N LEU A 467 4.05 -14.02 -9.49
CA LEU A 467 2.92 -13.84 -10.41
C LEU A 467 3.13 -12.62 -11.31
N LEU A 468 3.71 -11.57 -10.76
CA LEU A 468 4.01 -10.31 -11.44
C LEU A 468 5.44 -10.25 -12.01
N ASN A 469 6.08 -11.41 -12.24
CA ASN A 469 7.42 -11.51 -12.81
C ASN A 469 8.49 -10.72 -12.02
N ASN A 470 8.36 -10.65 -10.68
CA ASN A 470 9.22 -9.89 -9.77
C ASN A 470 9.27 -8.37 -10.04
N LYS A 471 8.27 -7.83 -10.72
CA LYS A 471 8.12 -6.38 -10.93
C LYS A 471 7.73 -5.65 -9.65
N SER A 472 6.99 -6.35 -8.78
CA SER A 472 6.59 -5.88 -7.45
C SER A 472 7.67 -6.14 -6.38
N ASN A 473 7.36 -5.79 -5.14
CA ASN A 473 8.24 -6.02 -3.99
C ASN A 473 7.42 -6.32 -2.72
N TYR A 474 6.35 -7.10 -2.87
CA TYR A 474 5.43 -7.45 -1.79
C TYR A 474 6.10 -8.21 -0.64
N ALA A 475 7.09 -9.06 -0.95
CA ALA A 475 7.83 -9.82 0.07
C ALA A 475 8.87 -8.98 0.84
N ALA A 476 9.19 -7.75 0.43
CA ALA A 476 10.22 -6.93 1.06
C ALA A 476 10.02 -6.69 2.57
N PRO A 477 8.81 -6.40 3.09
CA PRO A 477 8.58 -6.21 4.52
C PRO A 477 8.94 -7.43 5.36
N TYR A 478 8.84 -8.64 4.77
CA TYR A 478 9.11 -9.91 5.45
C TYR A 478 10.61 -10.26 5.48
N LYS A 479 11.46 -9.70 4.59
CA LYS A 479 12.90 -10.04 4.49
C LYS A 479 13.67 -9.90 5.79
N LYS A 480 13.31 -8.91 6.63
CA LYS A 480 13.91 -8.72 7.96
C LYS A 480 13.27 -9.56 9.07
N SER A 481 12.22 -10.30 8.76
CA SER A 481 11.50 -11.13 9.72
C SER A 481 12.11 -12.53 9.82
N LYS A 482 12.05 -13.13 11.03
CA LYS A 482 12.48 -14.52 11.29
C LYS A 482 11.67 -15.56 10.50
N VAL A 483 10.51 -15.18 9.94
CA VAL A 483 9.64 -16.11 9.19
C VAL A 483 9.97 -16.15 7.69
N PHE A 484 10.81 -15.26 7.18
CA PHE A 484 11.08 -15.17 5.75
C PHE A 484 11.55 -16.49 5.13
N GLN A 485 12.49 -17.17 5.79
CA GLN A 485 13.01 -18.48 5.31
C GLN A 485 11.92 -19.58 5.32
N ALA A 486 11.03 -19.53 6.30
CA ALA A 486 9.89 -20.47 6.36
C ALA A 486 8.87 -20.14 5.26
N GLY A 487 8.55 -18.86 5.04
CA GLY A 487 7.69 -18.42 3.96
C GLY A 487 8.23 -18.82 2.58
N MET A 488 9.55 -18.67 2.35
CA MET A 488 10.21 -19.16 1.12
C MET A 488 10.03 -20.68 0.93
N LYS A 489 10.12 -21.47 2.01
CA LYS A 489 9.89 -22.92 1.91
C LYS A 489 8.46 -23.25 1.48
N LEU A 490 7.45 -22.55 2.06
CA LEU A 490 6.06 -22.74 1.66
C LEU A 490 5.86 -22.35 0.20
N PHE A 491 6.36 -21.20 -0.21
CA PHE A 491 6.28 -20.75 -1.60
C PHE A 491 6.94 -21.73 -2.57
N ASN A 492 8.11 -22.27 -2.22
CA ASN A 492 8.83 -23.23 -3.07
C ASN A 492 8.04 -24.55 -3.24
N ILE A 493 7.39 -25.04 -2.19
CA ILE A 493 6.50 -26.23 -2.27
C ILE A 493 5.44 -26.01 -3.36
N TRP A 494 4.79 -24.84 -3.36
CA TRP A 494 3.82 -24.48 -4.39
C TRP A 494 4.49 -24.36 -5.76
N LYS A 495 5.60 -23.64 -5.85
CA LYS A 495 6.32 -23.37 -7.12
C LYS A 495 6.81 -24.64 -7.78
N ASP A 496 7.33 -25.60 -7.01
CA ASP A 496 7.85 -26.85 -7.53
C ASP A 496 6.75 -27.77 -8.10
N LYS A 497 5.50 -27.58 -7.63
CA LYS A 497 4.35 -28.37 -8.07
C LYS A 497 3.55 -27.73 -9.21
N ILE A 498 3.53 -26.39 -9.34
CA ILE A 498 2.55 -25.71 -10.21
C ILE A 498 2.71 -26.07 -11.70
N ASP A 499 3.91 -26.27 -12.21
CA ASP A 499 4.17 -26.59 -13.62
C ASP A 499 3.70 -28.02 -14.00
N SER A 500 3.63 -28.92 -13.02
CA SER A 500 3.16 -30.32 -13.19
C SER A 500 1.91 -30.61 -12.37
N PHE A 501 1.18 -29.56 -12.01
CA PHE A 501 0.03 -29.67 -11.12
C PHE A 501 -1.05 -30.62 -11.67
N ILE A 502 -1.48 -31.53 -10.81
CA ILE A 502 -2.60 -32.42 -11.07
C ILE A 502 -3.64 -32.28 -9.95
N PRO A 503 -4.93 -32.44 -10.28
CA PRO A 503 -6.01 -32.35 -9.28
C PRO A 503 -5.73 -33.18 -8.02
N GLY A 504 -5.85 -32.54 -6.84
CA GLY A 504 -5.58 -33.13 -5.52
C GLY A 504 -4.17 -32.85 -4.96
N ASP A 505 -3.26 -32.24 -5.73
CA ASP A 505 -1.93 -31.86 -5.24
C ASP A 505 -1.99 -30.72 -4.22
N GLU A 506 -3.03 -29.87 -4.30
CA GLU A 506 -3.28 -28.80 -3.35
C GLU A 506 -3.47 -29.35 -1.91
N TYR A 507 -4.11 -30.50 -1.75
CA TYR A 507 -4.28 -31.13 -0.43
C TYR A 507 -2.94 -31.60 0.14
N GLU A 508 -2.05 -32.11 -0.71
CA GLU A 508 -0.69 -32.48 -0.29
C GLU A 508 0.12 -31.23 0.11
N MET A 509 -0.05 -30.09 -0.62
CA MET A 509 0.57 -28.82 -0.22
C MET A 509 0.07 -28.35 1.15
N VAL A 510 -1.24 -28.46 1.43
CA VAL A 510 -1.80 -28.16 2.77
C VAL A 510 -1.12 -28.98 3.85
N ASP A 511 -0.97 -30.31 3.65
CA ASP A 511 -0.33 -31.21 4.61
C ASP A 511 1.15 -30.86 4.83
N GLU A 512 1.88 -30.50 3.76
CA GLU A 512 3.28 -30.05 3.87
C GLU A 512 3.38 -28.70 4.59
N TYR A 513 2.48 -27.77 4.32
CA TYR A 513 2.39 -26.49 5.04
C TYR A 513 2.12 -26.70 6.52
N ALA A 514 1.14 -27.55 6.85
CA ALA A 514 0.82 -27.90 8.24
C ALA A 514 2.03 -28.49 8.97
N ARG A 515 2.80 -29.36 8.32
CA ARG A 515 4.01 -29.94 8.88
C ARG A 515 5.07 -28.88 9.20
N LEU A 516 5.35 -27.98 8.28
CA LEU A 516 6.33 -26.90 8.45
C LEU A 516 5.91 -25.89 9.51
N LEU A 517 4.61 -25.62 9.62
CA LEU A 517 4.04 -24.68 10.57
C LEU A 517 3.72 -25.31 11.94
N LYS A 518 3.90 -26.65 12.11
CA LYS A 518 3.56 -27.41 13.31
C LYS A 518 2.07 -27.38 13.65
N LEU A 519 1.23 -27.51 12.62
CA LEU A 519 -0.23 -27.50 12.73
C LEU A 519 -0.85 -28.88 12.43
N GLN A 520 -0.03 -29.96 12.40
CA GLN A 520 -0.56 -31.32 12.24
C GLN A 520 -1.54 -31.64 13.39
N GLY A 521 -2.65 -32.31 13.06
CA GLY A 521 -3.68 -32.64 14.01
C GLY A 521 -4.64 -31.48 14.37
N TRP A 522 -4.51 -30.33 13.73
CA TRP A 522 -5.48 -29.22 13.86
C TRP A 522 -6.70 -29.40 12.95
N TYR A 523 -6.63 -30.32 11.99
CA TYR A 523 -7.67 -30.66 11.03
C TYR A 523 -7.58 -32.14 10.68
N ASP A 524 -8.60 -32.64 10.01
CA ASP A 524 -8.66 -33.97 9.42
C ASP A 524 -9.15 -33.84 7.96
N TRP A 525 -8.88 -34.89 7.16
CA TRP A 525 -9.42 -35.01 5.82
C TRP A 525 -10.59 -35.99 5.80
N GLN A 526 -11.71 -35.60 5.22
CA GLN A 526 -12.82 -36.49 4.89
C GLN A 526 -12.83 -36.71 3.39
N LEU A 527 -12.84 -37.97 2.96
CA LEU A 527 -12.96 -38.31 1.54
C LEU A 527 -14.37 -37.97 1.04
N ASP A 528 -14.44 -37.43 -0.18
CA ASP A 528 -15.72 -37.24 -0.89
C ASP A 528 -16.24 -38.62 -1.33
N ILE A 529 -17.16 -39.20 -0.56
CA ILE A 529 -17.79 -40.46 -0.87
C ILE A 529 -18.99 -40.13 -1.76
N THR A 530 -18.86 -40.34 -3.06
CA THR A 530 -19.85 -40.01 -4.09
C THR A 530 -21.14 -40.85 -4.06
N GLU A 531 -21.35 -41.75 -3.11
CA GLU A 531 -22.64 -42.42 -2.90
C GLU A 531 -23.25 -41.94 -1.56
N PRO A 532 -24.54 -41.51 -1.56
CA PRO A 532 -25.22 -41.20 -0.32
C PRO A 532 -25.52 -42.50 0.40
N SER A 533 -24.74 -42.79 1.44
CA SER A 533 -25.16 -43.76 2.46
C SER A 533 -26.45 -43.25 3.12
N PRO A 534 -27.56 -43.96 3.10
CA PRO A 534 -28.74 -43.54 3.81
C PRO A 534 -28.50 -43.78 5.32
N ALA A 535 -28.70 -42.77 6.08
CA ALA A 535 -28.70 -42.74 7.54
C ALA A 535 -27.33 -42.64 8.22
N GLU A 536 -27.04 -41.43 8.62
CA GLU A 536 -27.00 -41.10 10.05
C GLU A 536 -27.05 -39.56 10.17
N SER A 537 -28.25 -39.09 10.30
CA SER A 537 -28.52 -37.75 10.86
C SER A 537 -28.10 -37.74 12.31
N SER A 538 -26.84 -37.49 12.56
CA SER A 538 -26.41 -36.98 13.86
C SER A 538 -26.53 -35.46 13.84
N PRO A 539 -27.36 -34.89 14.72
CA PRO A 539 -27.59 -33.44 14.72
C PRO A 539 -26.49 -32.72 15.52
N ASN A 540 -25.25 -33.13 15.43
CA ASN A 540 -24.18 -32.42 16.13
C ASN A 540 -22.87 -32.41 15.34
N GLY A 541 -22.60 -31.30 14.66
CA GLY A 541 -21.31 -30.66 14.68
C GLY A 541 -20.25 -31.03 13.66
N ALA A 542 -20.58 -31.21 12.37
CA ALA A 542 -19.63 -30.82 11.34
C ALA A 542 -19.89 -29.34 11.02
N THR A 543 -19.14 -28.46 11.62
CA THR A 543 -19.14 -27.06 11.22
C THR A 543 -18.40 -26.98 9.89
N ASP A 544 -19.18 -26.86 8.81
CA ASP A 544 -18.73 -26.41 7.51
C ASP A 544 -17.90 -25.13 7.72
N PRO A 545 -16.66 -25.04 7.23
CA PRO A 545 -15.88 -23.80 7.29
C PRO A 545 -16.61 -22.60 6.68
N GLU A 546 -17.54 -22.84 5.74
CA GLU A 546 -18.42 -21.82 5.16
C GLU A 546 -19.54 -21.39 6.13
N LEU A 547 -20.05 -22.28 6.98
CA LEU A 547 -21.02 -21.91 8.02
C LEU A 547 -20.42 -21.06 9.14
N LEU A 548 -19.11 -21.16 9.37
CA LEU A 548 -18.39 -20.27 10.30
C LEU A 548 -18.18 -18.86 9.73
N LYS A 549 -18.29 -18.68 8.39
CA LYS A 549 -18.26 -17.38 7.74
C LYS A 549 -19.59 -16.59 7.88
N GLU A 550 -20.70 -17.27 8.17
CA GLU A 550 -22.05 -16.68 8.21
C GLU A 550 -22.49 -16.13 9.59
N LYS A 551 -21.74 -16.36 10.67
CA LYS A 551 -22.18 -15.93 12.02
C LYS A 551 -21.20 -14.93 12.62
N GLU A 552 -21.67 -13.71 12.82
CA GLU A 552 -20.92 -12.66 13.52
C GLU A 552 -20.58 -13.05 14.97
N PRO A 553 -19.34 -13.42 15.29
CA PRO A 553 -18.98 -13.72 16.68
C PRO A 553 -19.10 -12.46 17.56
N ALA A 554 -18.87 -11.29 17.01
CA ALA A 554 -18.96 -10.04 17.77
C ALA A 554 -20.41 -9.69 18.17
N ALA A 555 -21.38 -9.88 17.27
CA ALA A 555 -22.79 -9.63 17.54
C ALA A 555 -23.33 -10.54 18.66
N PHE A 556 -22.97 -11.82 18.65
CA PHE A 556 -23.33 -12.75 19.72
C PHE A 556 -22.86 -12.24 21.10
N TYR A 557 -21.62 -11.77 21.23
CA TYR A 557 -21.09 -11.28 22.53
C TYR A 557 -21.68 -9.96 22.93
N TYR A 558 -21.92 -9.09 21.99
CA TYR A 558 -22.58 -7.84 22.27
C TYR A 558 -24.03 -8.05 22.69
N CYS A 559 -24.70 -9.06 22.12
CA CYS A 559 -26.01 -9.48 22.60
C CYS A 559 -25.94 -10.14 23.99
N LEU A 560 -24.92 -10.96 24.27
CA LEU A 560 -24.73 -11.56 25.57
C LEU A 560 -24.36 -10.52 26.65
N ASP A 561 -23.46 -9.58 26.34
CA ASP A 561 -23.16 -8.43 27.22
C ASP A 561 -24.42 -7.59 27.49
N ALA A 562 -25.28 -7.43 26.49
CA ALA A 562 -26.54 -6.72 26.61
C ALA A 562 -27.51 -7.45 27.53
N LEU A 563 -27.71 -8.76 27.37
CA LEU A 563 -28.55 -9.59 28.25
C LEU A 563 -28.10 -9.48 29.70
N GLN A 564 -26.80 -9.68 29.97
CA GLN A 564 -26.22 -9.58 31.30
C GLN A 564 -26.42 -8.18 31.93
N ARG A 565 -26.37 -7.13 31.12
CA ARG A 565 -26.59 -5.75 31.61
C ARG A 565 -28.04 -5.44 31.90
N PHE A 566 -28.95 -6.13 31.24
CA PHE A 566 -30.37 -5.92 31.37
C PHE A 566 -31.03 -6.82 32.43
N ASP A 567 -30.35 -7.81 32.97
CA ASP A 567 -30.86 -8.80 33.94
C ASP A 567 -31.61 -8.19 35.15
N ASN A 568 -31.11 -7.09 35.68
CA ASN A 568 -31.64 -6.44 36.84
C ASN A 568 -32.29 -5.08 36.56
N LYS A 569 -32.68 -4.84 35.29
CA LYS A 569 -33.28 -3.54 34.89
C LYS A 569 -34.75 -3.66 34.58
N SER A 570 -35.50 -2.65 34.96
CA SER A 570 -36.92 -2.53 34.58
C SER A 570 -37.06 -2.30 33.08
N ARG A 571 -38.26 -2.58 32.54
CA ARG A 571 -38.56 -2.29 31.12
C ARG A 571 -38.38 -0.81 30.78
N GLU A 572 -38.69 0.09 31.69
CA GLU A 572 -38.54 1.55 31.53
C GLU A 572 -37.06 1.94 31.47
N GLU A 573 -36.21 1.32 32.30
CA GLU A 573 -34.76 1.56 32.27
C GLU A 573 -34.13 1.05 30.96
N ILE A 574 -34.53 -0.14 30.50
CA ILE A 574 -34.08 -0.69 29.22
C ILE A 574 -34.52 0.20 28.07
N PHE A 575 -35.78 0.64 28.06
CA PHE A 575 -36.33 1.55 27.06
C PHE A 575 -35.57 2.88 27.00
N SER A 576 -35.19 3.41 28.16
CA SER A 576 -34.39 4.65 28.25
C SER A 576 -33.03 4.50 27.59
N ILE A 577 -32.33 3.36 27.82
CA ILE A 577 -31.02 3.06 27.20
C ILE A 577 -31.15 2.93 25.68
N VAL A 578 -32.14 2.17 25.22
CA VAL A 578 -32.41 1.96 23.79
C VAL A 578 -32.76 3.28 23.09
N SER A 579 -33.57 4.12 23.72
CA SER A 579 -33.94 5.43 23.18
C SER A 579 -32.74 6.39 23.12
N GLU A 580 -31.84 6.33 24.09
CA GLU A 580 -30.58 7.09 24.05
C GLU A 580 -29.72 6.67 22.87
N ILE A 581 -29.59 5.36 22.60
CA ILE A 581 -28.84 4.85 21.45
C ILE A 581 -29.48 5.30 20.12
N GLY A 582 -30.81 5.20 20.00
CA GLY A 582 -31.56 5.71 18.85
C GLY A 582 -31.32 7.20 18.62
N THR A 583 -31.32 8.00 19.69
CA THR A 583 -31.03 9.45 19.62
C THR A 583 -29.57 9.73 19.18
N LEU A 584 -28.62 8.92 19.62
CA LEU A 584 -27.24 9.00 19.14
C LEU A 584 -27.13 8.64 17.66
N GLY A 585 -27.90 7.64 17.21
CA GLY A 585 -27.97 7.22 15.80
C GLY A 585 -28.39 8.35 14.86
N THR A 586 -29.36 9.19 15.27
CA THR A 586 -29.78 10.37 14.49
C THR A 586 -28.70 11.45 14.36
N LYS A 587 -27.66 11.42 15.21
CA LYS A 587 -26.51 12.34 15.18
C LYS A 587 -25.33 11.78 14.41
N GLY A 588 -25.46 10.58 13.82
CA GLY A 588 -24.45 9.92 13.01
C GLY A 588 -23.49 9.05 13.85
N ILE A 589 -23.94 7.86 14.22
CA ILE A 589 -23.04 6.81 14.73
C ILE A 589 -22.41 6.11 13.53
N ASP A 590 -21.08 5.99 13.55
CA ASP A 590 -20.38 5.14 12.61
C ASP A 590 -20.40 3.71 13.13
N TYR A 591 -21.14 2.85 12.44
CA TYR A 591 -21.33 1.45 12.82
C TYR A 591 -20.24 0.54 12.22
N THR A 592 -19.42 1.07 11.31
CA THR A 592 -18.43 0.30 10.55
C THR A 592 -17.01 0.47 11.08
N ASP A 593 -16.74 1.54 11.85
CA ASP A 593 -15.42 1.82 12.43
C ASP A 593 -15.28 1.16 13.82
N PRO A 594 -14.49 0.08 13.97
CA PRO A 594 -14.30 -0.61 15.24
C PRO A 594 -13.50 0.19 16.27
N ASP A 595 -12.80 1.24 15.85
CA ASP A 595 -11.99 2.08 16.73
C ASP A 595 -12.78 3.28 17.25
N LYS A 596 -13.89 3.62 16.60
CA LYS A 596 -14.75 4.72 17.01
C LYS A 596 -15.70 4.29 18.13
N THR A 597 -15.53 4.90 19.29
CA THR A 597 -16.32 4.56 20.47
C THR A 597 -17.21 5.72 20.92
N HIS A 598 -18.37 5.36 21.48
CA HIS A 598 -19.39 6.28 21.97
C HIS A 598 -19.65 6.04 23.44
N LEU A 599 -20.05 7.09 24.18
CA LEU A 599 -20.47 7.02 25.57
C LEU A 599 -21.98 7.16 25.66
N LEU A 600 -22.61 6.31 26.47
CA LEU A 600 -24.00 6.47 26.88
C LEU A 600 -24.04 7.18 28.23
N LYS A 601 -24.93 8.15 28.40
CA LYS A 601 -25.17 8.81 29.68
C LYS A 601 -25.77 7.85 30.71
N SER A 602 -26.59 6.92 30.22
CA SER A 602 -27.18 5.85 31.02
C SER A 602 -26.18 4.79 31.46
N ILE A 603 -25.00 4.70 30.79
CA ILE A 603 -23.92 3.76 31.11
C ILE A 603 -22.56 4.48 31.01
N PRO A 604 -22.26 5.43 31.90
CA PRO A 604 -21.12 6.35 31.75
C PRO A 604 -19.75 5.68 31.96
N GLN A 605 -19.72 4.45 32.47
CA GLN A 605 -18.47 3.75 32.85
C GLN A 605 -17.87 2.96 31.70
N LYS A 606 -18.54 2.84 30.55
CA LYS A 606 -18.08 2.05 29.39
C LYS A 606 -18.26 2.80 28.09
N LYS A 607 -17.25 2.68 27.25
CA LYS A 607 -17.31 3.10 25.83
C LYS A 607 -17.75 1.92 24.98
N PHE A 608 -18.59 2.17 23.99
CA PHE A 608 -19.18 1.18 23.11
C PHE A 608 -18.80 1.49 21.66
N THR A 609 -18.46 0.48 20.85
CA THR A 609 -18.37 0.64 19.40
C THR A 609 -19.75 0.79 18.78
N GLY A 610 -19.85 1.26 17.55
CA GLY A 610 -21.12 1.41 16.86
C GLY A 610 -21.90 0.09 16.78
N LEU A 611 -21.24 -1.01 16.40
CA LEU A 611 -21.84 -2.35 16.33
C LEU A 611 -22.33 -2.84 17.71
N HIS A 612 -21.56 -2.60 18.77
CA HIS A 612 -21.98 -2.94 20.13
C HIS A 612 -23.25 -2.19 20.55
N LEU A 613 -23.38 -0.91 20.18
CA LEU A 613 -24.59 -0.13 20.43
C LEU A 613 -25.80 -0.69 19.68
N LEU A 614 -25.63 -1.13 18.43
CA LEU A 614 -26.71 -1.78 17.67
C LEU A 614 -27.20 -3.06 18.33
N CYS A 615 -26.26 -3.94 18.75
CA CYS A 615 -26.60 -5.18 19.45
C CYS A 615 -27.26 -4.92 20.81
N LEU A 616 -26.80 -3.90 21.55
CA LEU A 616 -27.42 -3.46 22.80
C LEU A 616 -28.86 -2.97 22.56
N MET A 617 -29.07 -2.19 21.51
CA MET A 617 -30.40 -1.68 21.11
C MET A 617 -31.32 -2.83 20.66
N TYR A 618 -30.84 -3.73 19.82
CA TYR A 618 -31.57 -4.89 19.35
C TYR A 618 -32.02 -5.77 20.52
N THR A 619 -31.08 -6.15 21.40
CA THR A 619 -31.35 -6.98 22.58
C THR A 619 -32.36 -6.31 23.50
N GLY A 620 -32.23 -5.02 23.75
CA GLY A 620 -33.19 -4.28 24.57
C GLY A 620 -34.58 -4.27 23.98
N PHE A 621 -34.73 -4.06 22.68
CA PHE A 621 -36.04 -4.16 22.01
C PHE A 621 -36.63 -5.57 22.14
N LYS A 622 -35.83 -6.63 21.93
CA LYS A 622 -36.31 -8.02 22.04
C LYS A 622 -36.69 -8.43 23.46
N ILE A 623 -36.12 -7.80 24.49
CA ILE A 623 -36.55 -7.97 25.89
C ILE A 623 -37.89 -7.23 26.16
N ILE A 624 -38.05 -6.04 25.61
CA ILE A 624 -39.26 -5.23 25.81
C ILE A 624 -40.44 -5.81 25.01
N GLU A 625 -40.19 -6.16 23.75
CA GLU A 625 -41.24 -6.66 22.82
C GLU A 625 -40.64 -7.73 21.89
N PRO A 626 -40.75 -9.00 22.28
CA PRO A 626 -40.06 -10.13 21.60
C PRO A 626 -40.40 -10.25 20.12
N ASP A 627 -41.62 -9.86 19.72
CA ASP A 627 -42.12 -10.00 18.34
C ASP A 627 -41.85 -8.75 17.50
N LEU A 628 -41.26 -7.70 18.05
CA LEU A 628 -40.97 -6.46 17.32
C LEU A 628 -39.96 -6.72 16.19
N ASP A 629 -40.36 -6.38 14.96
CA ASP A 629 -39.40 -6.29 13.85
C ASP A 629 -38.57 -5.00 14.00
N THR A 630 -37.29 -5.16 14.33
CA THR A 630 -36.38 -4.05 14.54
C THR A 630 -35.72 -3.56 13.25
N GLY A 631 -35.90 -4.28 12.13
CA GLY A 631 -35.16 -4.04 10.90
C GLY A 631 -33.64 -4.30 11.00
N LEU A 632 -33.18 -4.90 12.11
CA LEU A 632 -31.77 -5.24 12.35
C LEU A 632 -31.60 -6.75 12.32
N ASP A 633 -30.57 -7.24 11.62
CA ASP A 633 -30.32 -8.67 11.40
C ASP A 633 -29.37 -9.28 12.45
N PHE A 634 -29.84 -9.36 13.71
CA PHE A 634 -29.12 -9.98 14.82
C PHE A 634 -29.90 -11.15 15.45
N ALA A 635 -30.91 -11.68 14.76
CA ALA A 635 -31.81 -12.67 15.31
C ALA A 635 -31.10 -13.95 15.78
N ASP A 636 -30.19 -14.48 14.98
CA ASP A 636 -29.43 -15.70 15.30
C ASP A 636 -28.43 -15.48 16.42
N ALA A 637 -27.70 -14.34 16.38
CA ALA A 637 -26.75 -13.95 17.41
C ALA A 637 -27.45 -13.77 18.76
N TYR A 638 -28.60 -13.11 18.76
CA TYR A 638 -29.43 -12.93 19.95
C TYR A 638 -29.97 -14.24 20.51
N LYS A 639 -30.49 -15.13 19.64
CA LYS A 639 -31.02 -16.45 20.05
C LYS A 639 -29.95 -17.29 20.72
N MET A 640 -28.76 -17.38 20.12
CA MET A 640 -27.65 -18.12 20.73
C MET A 640 -27.20 -17.48 22.06
N ALA A 641 -27.14 -16.16 22.13
CA ALA A 641 -26.79 -15.44 23.36
C ALA A 641 -27.84 -15.68 24.47
N LEU A 642 -29.12 -15.69 24.11
CA LEU A 642 -30.22 -15.94 25.04
C LEU A 642 -30.21 -17.38 25.57
N ASP A 643 -29.95 -18.36 24.72
CA ASP A 643 -29.86 -19.77 25.11
C ASP A 643 -28.70 -20.00 26.09
N LEU A 644 -27.53 -19.39 25.82
CA LEU A 644 -26.38 -19.43 26.72
C LEU A 644 -26.67 -18.68 28.04
N HIS A 645 -27.31 -17.52 27.94
CA HIS A 645 -27.65 -16.71 29.12
C HIS A 645 -28.59 -17.48 30.07
N LYS A 646 -29.62 -18.13 29.52
CA LYS A 646 -30.56 -18.97 30.29
C LYS A 646 -29.89 -20.20 30.91
N SER A 647 -28.90 -20.80 30.24
CA SER A 647 -28.16 -21.96 30.76
C SER A 647 -27.23 -21.60 31.95
N ASN A 648 -26.84 -20.34 32.09
CA ASN A 648 -25.97 -19.85 33.18
C ASN A 648 -26.76 -19.31 34.39
N VAL A 649 -28.08 -19.22 34.32
CA VAL A 649 -28.95 -18.74 35.42
C VAL A 649 -29.56 -19.94 36.23
N HIS A 650 -29.25 -21.15 35.83
CA HIS A 650 -29.54 -22.38 36.58
C HIS A 650 -28.25 -23.01 37.07
#